data_157565cfa188689c4590841fce1b1471
#
_entry.id   157565cfa188689c4590841fce1b1471
#
_cell.length_a   1.000
_cell.length_b   1.000
_cell.length_c   1.000
_cell.angle_alpha   90.00
_cell.angle_beta   90.00
_cell.angle_gamma   90.00
#
_symmetry.space_group_name_H-M   'P 1'
#
loop_
_entity.id
_entity.type
_entity.pdbx_description
1 polymer ?
#
loop_
_entity_poly.entity_id
_entity_poly.type
_entity_poly.pdbx_seq_one_letter_code
_entity_poly.pdbx_strand_id
1 'polypeptide(L)'
;MKKLLAILCALWTCMAFAASDLRVFPTKVLVVLAEYNDVSFDAANTKAAFTDFFNGSDYKYNGATGSVQKYFSDQSYGKFVPQFDVVGPVKLSQKRANYGGNDAYGDDYAAEYMVEEACELAHAQGVNFAQYDVNGDGYVDAVIVVYAGQGETDKQPDYVYPMTGLLEDDVVLDNKIVSLCAYVPELNENKKRAGIGETVYQFSHILGLPTLSDTEGGDEKTLGDWDVMDHGCYNNGGNTPAAYSAYERFYLGWVEPILLNEPMNVRLGNLNTTGECGIVTRNGQTNLLGDNPDPREFYILENRQQTGWDEYLPGHGMLLTKIDYVRSRWEGDEVNVMIKGKPSLLVDIIEADGKEPKYNAENLTNGYLGKLGDAFPSGATAKTMFSNKWEFSSVSEKSGAITFLFNGGVSTGCTVTFYAGSNGTAAKAEETESAPFAGVTLPTVTPKSGYTFLGWATRKNSTTPDAGQPGYKFYPMSDCSVFAVMKDNTRFWVDYSNVKGVEIGDYFDFNGAYVEVSDIHDIAVSFGKKEGYMVPEAATCVVKVECGGKTLPNAVSFKNDSLYVSIAAEEIVSDIYITIQNSRFQDESGCQDYEHVFTKACGIGANDLSGYEWLVKTGNTEAEITFENNAVKFGSGSKPSKGVSFYTTETAGCGVKKVEVEAFMASGGDAMLDVYLAGNFMGNSEDLTTTATTYTYTLDEPQEGSVMIAFTNSAKAIYVKRIAIYYEYFTPVSSEMEEIATESKQSDWQKVLMNGHLYLINNGTIYTIHGTKIQ
;
A
#
# COMPACT_ATOMS: atom_id res chain seq x y z
N MET A 1 -8.31 -12.86 22.74
CA MET A 1 -7.62 -11.57 22.56
C MET A 1 -6.10 -11.63 22.74
N LYS A 2 -5.49 -11.97 23.87
CA LYS A 2 -4.01 -11.86 24.01
C LYS A 2 -3.17 -12.90 23.25
N LYS A 3 -3.69 -14.05 22.86
CA LYS A 3 -2.96 -15.06 22.07
C LYS A 3 -3.24 -14.94 20.56
N LEU A 4 -4.44 -14.55 20.15
CA LEU A 4 -4.75 -14.22 18.76
C LEU A 4 -4.01 -12.93 18.32
N LEU A 5 -3.97 -11.91 19.18
CA LEU A 5 -3.16 -10.69 18.92
C LEU A 5 -1.66 -11.00 18.77
N ALA A 6 -1.13 -11.99 19.51
CA ALA A 6 0.28 -12.37 19.39
C ALA A 6 0.57 -13.13 18.06
N ILE A 7 -0.40 -13.85 17.51
CA ILE A 7 -0.28 -14.53 16.21
C ILE A 7 -0.51 -13.54 15.06
N LEU A 8 -1.47 -12.61 15.16
CA LEU A 8 -1.61 -11.51 14.22
C LEU A 8 -0.36 -10.61 14.18
N CYS A 9 0.26 -10.30 15.33
CA CYS A 9 1.52 -9.54 15.35
C CYS A 9 2.70 -10.30 14.70
N ALA A 10 2.72 -11.64 14.74
CA ALA A 10 3.81 -12.40 14.15
C ALA A 10 3.68 -12.59 12.63
N LEU A 11 2.45 -12.53 12.09
CA LEU A 11 2.18 -12.73 10.65
C LEU A 11 2.10 -11.41 9.86
N TRP A 12 1.76 -10.29 10.51
CA TRP A 12 1.87 -8.98 9.87
C TRP A 12 3.33 -8.53 9.65
N THR A 13 4.28 -9.08 10.39
CA THR A 13 5.71 -8.87 10.12
C THR A 13 6.17 -9.50 8.79
N CYS A 14 5.46 -10.47 8.25
CA CYS A 14 5.77 -11.04 6.92
C CYS A 14 5.26 -10.20 5.75
N MET A 15 4.32 -9.26 5.95
CA MET A 15 3.89 -8.32 4.92
C MET A 15 4.56 -6.94 5.00
N ALA A 16 5.52 -6.75 5.91
CA ALA A 16 6.36 -5.57 5.94
C ALA A 16 7.41 -5.64 4.84
N PHE A 17 6.97 -5.64 3.58
CA PHE A 17 7.85 -5.44 2.45
C PHE A 17 8.59 -4.12 2.59
N ALA A 18 9.89 -4.20 2.28
CA ALA A 18 10.78 -3.06 2.18
C ALA A 18 10.10 -1.86 1.53
N ALA A 19 10.13 -0.75 2.24
CA ALA A 19 9.67 0.53 1.75
C ALA A 19 10.55 0.97 0.58
N SER A 20 10.17 0.60 -0.61
CA SER A 20 10.50 1.34 -1.82
C SER A 20 9.34 1.19 -2.79
N ASP A 21 8.59 2.27 -2.91
CA ASP A 21 7.76 2.61 -4.04
C ASP A 21 6.83 1.49 -4.58
N LEU A 22 5.60 1.51 -4.12
CA LEU A 22 4.38 0.91 -4.62
C LEU A 22 3.82 -0.19 -3.70
N ARG A 23 3.00 0.22 -2.73
CA ARG A 23 2.00 -0.70 -2.17
C ARG A 23 1.17 -1.21 -3.34
N VAL A 24 1.21 -2.50 -3.56
CA VAL A 24 0.33 -3.14 -4.55
C VAL A 24 -0.99 -3.43 -3.85
N PHE A 25 -1.98 -2.60 -4.10
CA PHE A 25 -3.32 -2.82 -3.59
C PHE A 25 -4.05 -3.89 -4.40
N PRO A 26 -4.92 -4.70 -3.78
CA PRO A 26 -5.71 -5.70 -4.47
C PRO A 26 -6.70 -5.03 -5.44
N THR A 27 -6.33 -4.95 -6.72
CA THR A 27 -7.18 -4.34 -7.75
C THR A 27 -8.28 -5.25 -8.24
N LYS A 28 -8.17 -6.56 -7.96
CA LYS A 28 -9.16 -7.57 -8.27
C LYS A 28 -9.40 -8.46 -7.05
N VAL A 29 -10.62 -8.48 -6.54
CA VAL A 29 -10.98 -9.10 -5.26
C VAL A 29 -12.10 -10.11 -5.47
N LEU A 30 -11.93 -11.32 -4.93
CA LEU A 30 -12.97 -12.33 -4.91
C LEU A 30 -13.96 -12.06 -3.78
N VAL A 31 -15.26 -12.07 -4.09
CA VAL A 31 -16.34 -12.00 -3.11
C VAL A 31 -17.17 -13.27 -3.17
N VAL A 32 -17.17 -14.05 -2.10
CA VAL A 32 -17.94 -15.30 -2.00
C VAL A 32 -19.19 -15.08 -1.14
N LEU A 33 -20.35 -15.32 -1.70
CA LEU A 33 -21.61 -15.36 -0.94
C LEU A 33 -21.74 -16.73 -0.30
N ALA A 34 -21.86 -16.81 1.03
CA ALA A 34 -21.90 -18.06 1.78
C ALA A 34 -23.20 -18.20 2.60
N GLU A 35 -23.94 -19.27 2.38
CA GLU A 35 -25.10 -19.64 3.18
C GLU A 35 -24.72 -20.71 4.20
N TYR A 36 -25.19 -20.57 5.42
CA TYR A 36 -25.11 -21.65 6.41
C TYR A 36 -26.09 -22.78 6.11
N ASN A 37 -25.89 -23.94 6.73
CA ASN A 37 -26.81 -25.06 6.57
C ASN A 37 -28.24 -24.68 7.02
N ASP A 38 -28.38 -23.84 8.03
CA ASP A 38 -29.64 -23.42 8.68
C ASP A 38 -30.04 -21.98 8.35
N VAL A 39 -29.21 -21.14 7.74
CA VAL A 39 -29.51 -19.77 7.37
C VAL A 39 -29.16 -19.55 5.90
N SER A 40 -30.12 -19.04 5.13
CA SER A 40 -29.95 -18.64 3.73
C SER A 40 -30.11 -17.15 3.57
N PHE A 41 -29.61 -16.61 2.46
CA PHE A 41 -29.83 -15.21 2.10
C PHE A 41 -31.29 -14.85 1.98
N ASP A 42 -31.64 -13.61 2.36
CA ASP A 42 -32.94 -13.04 2.03
C ASP A 42 -33.18 -13.10 0.51
N ALA A 43 -34.38 -13.41 0.10
CA ALA A 43 -34.73 -13.58 -1.32
C ALA A 43 -34.47 -12.32 -2.18
N ALA A 44 -34.42 -11.14 -1.57
CA ALA A 44 -34.07 -9.89 -2.24
C ALA A 44 -32.55 -9.68 -2.39
N ASN A 45 -31.75 -10.43 -1.63
CA ASN A 45 -30.29 -10.30 -1.57
C ASN A 45 -29.61 -11.31 -2.51
N THR A 46 -29.92 -11.18 -3.79
CA THR A 46 -29.40 -12.05 -4.85
C THR A 46 -27.93 -11.72 -5.17
N LYS A 47 -27.25 -12.63 -5.88
CA LYS A 47 -25.91 -12.37 -6.44
C LYS A 47 -25.86 -11.05 -7.23
N ALA A 48 -26.88 -10.78 -8.08
CA ALA A 48 -26.95 -9.54 -8.84
C ALA A 48 -27.05 -8.30 -7.93
N ALA A 49 -27.79 -8.42 -6.82
CA ALA A 49 -27.91 -7.33 -5.85
C ALA A 49 -26.60 -7.06 -5.12
N PHE A 50 -25.78 -8.09 -4.83
CA PHE A 50 -24.44 -7.92 -4.28
C PHE A 50 -23.42 -7.46 -5.34
N THR A 51 -23.56 -7.88 -6.60
CA THR A 51 -22.74 -7.32 -7.69
C THR A 51 -22.93 -5.80 -7.79
N ASP A 52 -24.17 -5.32 -7.65
CA ASP A 52 -24.49 -3.89 -7.62
C ASP A 52 -23.99 -3.21 -6.33
N PHE A 53 -24.10 -3.86 -5.18
CA PHE A 53 -23.56 -3.39 -3.90
C PHE A 53 -22.04 -3.14 -3.96
N PHE A 54 -21.31 -4.08 -4.56
CA PHE A 54 -19.86 -3.97 -4.65
C PHE A 54 -19.39 -3.05 -5.79
N ASN A 55 -20.01 -3.11 -6.99
CA ASN A 55 -19.48 -2.46 -8.20
C ASN A 55 -20.44 -1.46 -8.88
N GLY A 56 -21.67 -1.32 -8.40
CA GLY A 56 -22.67 -0.50 -9.06
C GLY A 56 -22.32 0.97 -9.12
N SER A 57 -22.21 1.55 -10.31
CA SER A 57 -21.90 2.99 -10.49
C SER A 57 -22.97 3.91 -9.91
N ASP A 58 -24.21 3.46 -9.89
CA ASP A 58 -25.39 4.21 -9.42
C ASP A 58 -26.07 3.56 -8.22
N TYR A 59 -25.34 2.75 -7.45
CA TYR A 59 -25.89 2.06 -6.28
C TYR A 59 -26.48 3.05 -5.27
N LYS A 60 -27.77 2.86 -4.93
CA LYS A 60 -28.58 3.77 -4.09
C LYS A 60 -29.48 3.02 -3.11
N TYR A 61 -29.26 1.71 -2.94
CA TYR A 61 -30.10 0.92 -2.05
C TYR A 61 -30.07 1.53 -0.63
N ASN A 62 -31.27 1.66 -0.05
CA ASN A 62 -31.49 2.16 1.31
C ASN A 62 -30.84 3.55 1.59
N GLY A 63 -30.69 4.40 0.58
CA GLY A 63 -30.09 5.72 0.67
C GLY A 63 -28.57 5.76 0.64
N ALA A 64 -27.94 4.70 0.14
CA ALA A 64 -26.50 4.66 -0.02
C ALA A 64 -25.98 5.77 -0.95
N THR A 65 -24.83 6.33 -0.62
CA THR A 65 -24.12 7.32 -1.44
C THR A 65 -23.51 6.69 -2.70
N GLY A 66 -23.11 5.43 -2.62
CA GLY A 66 -22.55 4.65 -3.72
C GLY A 66 -22.23 3.22 -3.30
N SER A 67 -21.62 2.46 -4.22
CA SER A 67 -21.12 1.10 -3.99
C SER A 67 -19.77 1.10 -3.26
N VAL A 68 -19.31 -0.08 -2.85
CA VAL A 68 -17.97 -0.28 -2.26
C VAL A 68 -16.87 0.21 -3.20
N GLN A 69 -16.90 -0.19 -4.49
CA GLN A 69 -15.94 0.27 -5.48
C GLN A 69 -15.94 1.81 -5.63
N LYS A 70 -17.15 2.40 -5.66
CA LYS A 70 -17.27 3.85 -5.78
C LYS A 70 -16.68 4.57 -4.58
N TYR A 71 -16.83 4.02 -3.36
CA TYR A 71 -16.20 4.58 -2.16
C TYR A 71 -14.68 4.67 -2.38
N PHE A 72 -14.00 3.57 -2.67
CA PHE A 72 -12.54 3.55 -2.85
C PHE A 72 -12.07 4.41 -4.03
N SER A 73 -12.82 4.40 -5.14
CA SER A 73 -12.53 5.28 -6.27
C SER A 73 -12.60 6.76 -5.89
N ASP A 74 -13.63 7.17 -5.15
CA ASP A 74 -13.78 8.57 -4.73
C ASP A 74 -12.72 8.95 -3.69
N GLN A 75 -12.42 8.07 -2.69
CA GLN A 75 -11.42 8.34 -1.67
C GLN A 75 -10.01 8.50 -2.25
N SER A 76 -9.69 7.77 -3.30
CA SER A 76 -8.39 7.77 -3.95
C SER A 76 -8.28 8.77 -5.12
N TYR A 77 -9.33 9.54 -5.42
CA TYR A 77 -9.40 10.40 -6.61
C TYR A 77 -9.19 9.61 -7.92
N GLY A 78 -9.72 8.39 -7.97
CA GLY A 78 -9.61 7.47 -9.09
C GLY A 78 -8.28 6.75 -9.23
N LYS A 79 -7.35 6.89 -8.28
CA LYS A 79 -6.06 6.15 -8.29
C LYS A 79 -6.22 4.67 -7.95
N PHE A 80 -7.25 4.32 -7.18
CA PHE A 80 -7.57 2.95 -6.78
C PHE A 80 -9.04 2.64 -7.05
N VAL A 81 -9.29 1.72 -7.98
CA VAL A 81 -10.64 1.32 -8.42
C VAL A 81 -10.71 -0.21 -8.40
N PRO A 82 -10.89 -0.83 -7.23
CA PRO A 82 -10.91 -2.29 -7.11
C PRO A 82 -12.11 -2.89 -7.84
N GLN A 83 -11.90 -4.01 -8.53
CA GLN A 83 -12.96 -4.80 -9.15
C GLN A 83 -13.32 -5.98 -8.24
N PHE A 84 -14.58 -6.09 -7.87
CA PHE A 84 -15.07 -7.17 -7.02
C PHE A 84 -15.82 -8.22 -7.83
N ASP A 85 -15.30 -9.44 -7.89
CA ASP A 85 -15.92 -10.56 -8.59
C ASP A 85 -16.82 -11.34 -7.60
N VAL A 86 -18.12 -11.11 -7.67
CA VAL A 86 -19.09 -11.76 -6.79
C VAL A 86 -19.45 -13.15 -7.30
N VAL A 87 -19.31 -14.18 -6.48
CA VAL A 87 -19.61 -15.58 -6.81
C VAL A 87 -20.55 -16.20 -5.77
N GLY A 88 -21.06 -17.38 -6.06
CA GLY A 88 -21.96 -18.11 -5.18
C GLY A 88 -23.46 -17.81 -5.45
N PRO A 89 -24.39 -18.04 -4.48
CA PRO A 89 -24.04 -18.49 -3.14
C PRO A 89 -23.54 -19.95 -3.09
N VAL A 90 -22.59 -20.19 -2.17
CA VAL A 90 -22.16 -21.52 -1.79
C VAL A 90 -22.91 -21.96 -0.52
N LYS A 91 -23.07 -23.28 -0.31
CA LYS A 91 -23.78 -23.82 0.86
C LYS A 91 -22.78 -24.50 1.80
N LEU A 92 -22.53 -23.87 2.93
CA LEU A 92 -21.67 -24.38 4.00
C LEU A 92 -22.27 -25.64 4.65
N SER A 93 -21.40 -26.52 5.14
CA SER A 93 -21.78 -27.80 5.71
C SER A 93 -22.38 -27.68 7.11
N GLN A 94 -22.00 -26.66 7.88
CA GLN A 94 -22.40 -26.49 9.27
C GLN A 94 -23.48 -25.40 9.45
N LYS A 95 -24.06 -25.37 10.65
CA LYS A 95 -24.96 -24.31 11.10
C LYS A 95 -24.15 -23.05 11.48
N ARG A 96 -24.79 -21.87 11.41
CA ARG A 96 -24.15 -20.61 11.79
C ARG A 96 -23.48 -20.67 13.17
N ALA A 97 -24.17 -21.17 14.21
CA ALA A 97 -23.62 -21.27 15.56
C ALA A 97 -22.37 -22.18 15.70
N ASN A 98 -22.07 -22.98 14.69
CA ASN A 98 -20.86 -23.78 14.71
C ASN A 98 -19.61 -23.03 14.21
N TYR A 99 -19.82 -21.94 13.49
CA TYR A 99 -18.74 -21.04 13.05
C TYR A 99 -18.60 -19.83 13.98
N GLY A 100 -19.70 -19.22 14.41
CA GLY A 100 -19.76 -18.00 15.19
C GLY A 100 -20.06 -18.19 16.69
N GLY A 101 -20.14 -19.45 17.19
CA GLY A 101 -20.31 -19.64 18.62
C GLY A 101 -19.03 -19.29 19.39
N ASN A 102 -19.17 -18.45 20.44
CA ASN A 102 -18.04 -17.92 21.17
C ASN A 102 -17.34 -18.97 22.05
N ASP A 103 -16.05 -18.87 22.09
CA ASP A 103 -15.19 -19.64 23.01
C ASP A 103 -15.24 -19.04 24.43
N ALA A 104 -14.37 -19.56 25.33
CA ALA A 104 -14.29 -19.07 26.71
C ALA A 104 -13.74 -17.64 26.85
N TYR A 105 -13.19 -17.08 25.79
CA TYR A 105 -12.62 -15.73 25.72
C TYR A 105 -13.54 -14.73 25.00
N GLY A 106 -14.61 -15.23 24.40
CA GLY A 106 -15.57 -14.43 23.63
C GLY A 106 -15.20 -14.30 22.15
N ASP A 107 -14.27 -15.09 21.67
CA ASP A 107 -13.88 -15.13 20.25
C ASP A 107 -14.67 -16.21 19.50
N ASP A 108 -14.97 -16.00 18.22
CA ASP A 108 -15.66 -16.96 17.38
C ASP A 108 -14.92 -18.29 17.29
N TYR A 109 -15.66 -19.38 17.40
CA TYR A 109 -15.07 -20.72 17.51
C TYR A 109 -14.37 -21.20 16.23
N ALA A 110 -14.87 -20.79 15.07
CA ALA A 110 -14.42 -21.32 13.78
C ALA A 110 -14.81 -20.41 12.59
N ALA A 111 -14.74 -19.09 12.76
CA ALA A 111 -15.08 -18.16 11.68
C ALA A 111 -14.14 -18.30 10.47
N GLU A 112 -12.85 -18.60 10.70
CA GLU A 112 -11.89 -18.83 9.63
C GLU A 112 -12.23 -20.09 8.82
N TYR A 113 -12.66 -21.20 9.47
CA TYR A 113 -13.11 -22.40 8.76
C TYR A 113 -14.32 -22.14 7.85
N MET A 114 -15.16 -21.14 8.19
CA MET A 114 -16.23 -20.69 7.31
C MET A 114 -15.66 -20.13 6.00
N VAL A 115 -14.60 -19.34 6.09
CA VAL A 115 -13.94 -18.73 4.93
C VAL A 115 -13.24 -19.80 4.09
N GLU A 116 -12.50 -20.71 4.73
CA GLU A 116 -11.83 -21.83 4.07
C GLU A 116 -12.83 -22.66 3.25
N GLU A 117 -13.90 -23.15 3.90
CA GLU A 117 -14.95 -23.92 3.25
C GLU A 117 -15.64 -23.15 2.13
N ALA A 118 -15.89 -21.84 2.31
CA ALA A 118 -16.48 -21.01 1.27
C ALA A 118 -15.59 -20.89 0.03
N CYS A 119 -14.26 -20.76 0.21
CA CYS A 119 -13.28 -20.73 -0.86
C CYS A 119 -13.19 -22.08 -1.59
N GLU A 120 -13.15 -23.20 -0.89
CA GLU A 120 -13.13 -24.54 -1.46
C GLU A 120 -14.39 -24.81 -2.30
N LEU A 121 -15.55 -24.44 -1.78
CA LEU A 121 -16.82 -24.58 -2.48
C LEU A 121 -16.92 -23.68 -3.72
N ALA A 122 -16.39 -22.46 -3.66
CA ALA A 122 -16.30 -21.57 -4.80
C ALA A 122 -15.35 -22.14 -5.88
N HIS A 123 -14.22 -22.69 -5.49
CA HIS A 123 -13.31 -23.39 -6.39
C HIS A 123 -13.98 -24.61 -7.05
N ALA A 124 -14.71 -25.40 -6.28
CA ALA A 124 -15.49 -26.53 -6.81
C ALA A 124 -16.58 -26.10 -7.81
N GLN A 125 -17.07 -24.85 -7.74
CA GLN A 125 -17.97 -24.26 -8.74
C GLN A 125 -17.22 -23.66 -9.95
N GLY A 126 -15.89 -23.80 -10.03
CA GLY A 126 -15.07 -23.39 -11.17
C GLY A 126 -14.47 -21.99 -11.06
N VAL A 127 -14.43 -21.40 -9.87
CA VAL A 127 -13.68 -20.16 -9.64
C VAL A 127 -12.19 -20.46 -9.73
N ASN A 128 -11.46 -19.70 -10.54
CA ASN A 128 -10.00 -19.80 -10.65
C ASN A 128 -9.36 -18.76 -9.72
N PHE A 129 -8.71 -19.22 -8.68
CA PHE A 129 -8.08 -18.37 -7.66
C PHE A 129 -6.79 -17.69 -8.15
N ALA A 130 -6.12 -18.27 -9.16
CA ALA A 130 -4.89 -17.68 -9.69
C ALA A 130 -5.07 -16.27 -10.29
N GLN A 131 -6.28 -15.89 -10.67
CA GLN A 131 -6.56 -14.55 -11.21
C GLN A 131 -6.68 -13.44 -10.14
N TYR A 132 -6.64 -13.80 -8.86
CA TYR A 132 -6.71 -12.87 -7.71
C TYR A 132 -5.35 -12.69 -7.01
N ASP A 133 -4.30 -13.26 -7.54
CA ASP A 133 -2.90 -12.95 -7.24
C ASP A 133 -2.41 -11.96 -8.32
N VAL A 134 -2.73 -10.68 -8.13
CA VAL A 134 -2.46 -9.64 -9.15
C VAL A 134 -0.99 -9.22 -9.13
N ASN A 135 -0.34 -9.31 -7.97
CA ASN A 135 1.06 -8.94 -7.79
C ASN A 135 2.04 -10.08 -8.15
N GLY A 136 1.54 -11.33 -8.27
CA GLY A 136 2.33 -12.50 -8.67
C GLY A 136 3.18 -13.10 -7.56
N ASP A 137 2.88 -12.80 -6.28
CA ASP A 137 3.67 -13.27 -5.14
C ASP A 137 3.31 -14.69 -4.65
N GLY A 138 2.30 -15.30 -5.27
CA GLY A 138 1.84 -16.65 -4.93
C GLY A 138 0.69 -16.68 -3.94
N TYR A 139 0.29 -15.52 -3.41
CA TYR A 139 -0.88 -15.38 -2.54
C TYR A 139 -2.05 -14.77 -3.29
N VAL A 140 -3.26 -15.16 -2.92
CA VAL A 140 -4.47 -14.42 -3.31
C VAL A 140 -4.48 -13.10 -2.54
N ASP A 141 -4.51 -11.97 -3.25
CA ASP A 141 -4.35 -10.64 -2.63
C ASP A 141 -5.40 -10.36 -1.55
N ALA A 142 -6.66 -10.78 -1.77
CA ALA A 142 -7.73 -10.71 -0.78
C ALA A 142 -8.96 -11.53 -1.19
N VAL A 143 -9.66 -12.06 -0.19
CA VAL A 143 -10.99 -12.66 -0.33
C VAL A 143 -11.96 -11.98 0.64
N ILE A 144 -13.17 -11.69 0.18
CA ILE A 144 -14.27 -11.25 1.04
C ILE A 144 -15.35 -12.33 1.05
N VAL A 145 -15.77 -12.75 2.24
CA VAL A 145 -16.95 -13.62 2.40
C VAL A 145 -18.12 -12.80 2.93
N VAL A 146 -19.23 -12.79 2.18
CA VAL A 146 -20.50 -12.27 2.70
C VAL A 146 -21.31 -13.44 3.20
N TYR A 147 -21.51 -13.54 4.50
CA TYR A 147 -22.27 -14.62 5.11
C TYR A 147 -23.74 -14.26 5.32
N ALA A 148 -24.64 -15.26 5.18
CA ALA A 148 -26.07 -15.07 5.25
C ALA A 148 -26.55 -14.69 6.67
N GLY A 149 -27.44 -13.72 6.76
CA GLY A 149 -28.05 -13.27 7.99
C GLY A 149 -27.27 -12.15 8.69
N GLN A 150 -27.52 -12.00 9.99
CA GLN A 150 -26.92 -10.94 10.84
C GLN A 150 -25.62 -11.41 11.45
N GLY A 151 -24.72 -10.46 11.76
CA GLY A 151 -23.49 -10.68 12.48
C GLY A 151 -23.62 -10.48 14.00
N GLU A 152 -22.58 -10.84 14.77
CA GLU A 152 -22.54 -10.73 16.23
C GLU A 152 -22.63 -9.28 16.72
N THR A 153 -22.28 -8.29 15.91
CA THR A 153 -22.43 -6.87 16.21
C THR A 153 -23.86 -6.52 16.64
N ASP A 154 -24.84 -7.37 16.33
CA ASP A 154 -26.24 -7.29 16.76
C ASP A 154 -26.53 -7.96 18.12
N LYS A 155 -25.49 -8.23 18.91
CA LYS A 155 -25.54 -8.81 20.28
C LYS A 155 -26.05 -10.25 20.34
N GLN A 156 -25.70 -11.04 19.38
CA GLN A 156 -26.05 -12.47 19.28
C GLN A 156 -24.78 -13.34 19.36
N PRO A 157 -24.46 -13.94 20.51
CA PRO A 157 -23.18 -14.64 20.73
C PRO A 157 -22.97 -15.92 19.91
N ASP A 158 -23.97 -16.38 19.19
CA ASP A 158 -23.88 -17.51 18.24
C ASP A 158 -23.74 -17.04 16.79
N TYR A 159 -23.56 -15.75 16.56
CA TYR A 159 -23.42 -15.18 15.23
C TYR A 159 -21.93 -14.89 14.98
N VAL A 160 -21.53 -14.91 13.71
CA VAL A 160 -20.14 -14.60 13.32
C VAL A 160 -19.89 -13.10 13.48
N TYR A 161 -18.81 -12.76 14.17
CA TYR A 161 -18.33 -11.38 14.27
C TYR A 161 -17.66 -10.96 12.96
N PRO A 162 -18.02 -9.82 12.33
CA PRO A 162 -17.38 -9.36 11.10
C PRO A 162 -15.92 -8.98 11.40
N MET A 163 -14.99 -9.50 10.60
CA MET A 163 -13.57 -9.38 10.87
C MET A 163 -12.72 -9.40 9.59
N THR A 164 -11.53 -8.87 9.68
CA THR A 164 -10.43 -9.07 8.73
C THR A 164 -9.30 -9.80 9.44
N GLY A 165 -8.73 -10.81 8.81
CA GLY A 165 -7.67 -11.58 9.39
C GLY A 165 -6.96 -12.48 8.39
N LEU A 166 -6.09 -13.31 8.92
CA LEU A 166 -5.40 -14.36 8.18
C LEU A 166 -6.01 -15.71 8.59
N LEU A 167 -6.18 -16.60 7.64
CA LEU A 167 -6.58 -17.98 7.94
C LEU A 167 -5.48 -18.67 8.76
N GLU A 168 -5.88 -19.51 9.73
CA GLU A 168 -4.93 -20.27 10.54
C GLU A 168 -4.18 -21.32 9.73
N ASP A 169 -4.87 -21.98 8.78
CA ASP A 169 -4.32 -22.99 7.88
C ASP A 169 -4.26 -22.45 6.45
N ASP A 170 -3.17 -22.74 5.75
CA ASP A 170 -3.01 -22.37 4.35
C ASP A 170 -3.98 -23.14 3.44
N VAL A 171 -4.89 -22.44 2.79
CA VAL A 171 -5.77 -22.99 1.76
C VAL A 171 -5.14 -22.79 0.39
N VAL A 172 -4.70 -23.88 -0.24
CA VAL A 172 -4.05 -23.82 -1.57
C VAL A 172 -5.03 -24.16 -2.67
N LEU A 173 -5.41 -23.17 -3.50
CA LEU A 173 -6.30 -23.30 -4.63
C LEU A 173 -5.64 -22.75 -5.90
N ASP A 174 -5.65 -23.52 -6.99
CA ASP A 174 -4.99 -23.16 -8.26
C ASP A 174 -3.50 -22.76 -8.10
N ASN A 175 -2.78 -23.42 -7.19
CA ASN A 175 -1.39 -23.14 -6.81
C ASN A 175 -1.19 -21.74 -6.18
N LYS A 176 -2.22 -21.16 -5.61
CA LYS A 176 -2.17 -19.90 -4.85
C LYS A 176 -2.62 -20.14 -3.42
N ILE A 177 -1.98 -19.45 -2.50
CA ILE A 177 -2.31 -19.50 -1.08
C ILE A 177 -3.40 -18.46 -0.80
N VAL A 178 -4.54 -18.90 -0.27
CA VAL A 178 -5.57 -18.03 0.28
C VAL A 178 -5.29 -17.88 1.77
N SER A 179 -4.99 -16.69 2.22
CA SER A 179 -4.68 -16.41 3.63
C SER A 179 -5.39 -15.14 4.10
N LEU A 180 -5.20 -14.00 3.42
CA LEU A 180 -5.81 -12.72 3.81
C LEU A 180 -7.28 -12.66 3.41
N CYS A 181 -8.15 -12.49 4.39
CA CYS A 181 -9.59 -12.47 4.16
C CYS A 181 -10.30 -11.43 5.03
N ALA A 182 -11.49 -11.04 4.57
CA ALA A 182 -12.49 -10.33 5.36
C ALA A 182 -13.82 -11.06 5.28
N TYR A 183 -14.62 -11.01 6.33
CA TYR A 183 -15.97 -11.56 6.31
C TYR A 183 -16.97 -10.63 6.98
N VAL A 184 -18.13 -10.45 6.35
CA VAL A 184 -19.13 -9.46 6.71
C VAL A 184 -20.55 -10.02 6.61
N PRO A 185 -21.50 -9.51 7.41
CA PRO A 185 -22.88 -9.99 7.40
C PRO A 185 -23.68 -9.50 6.18
N GLU A 186 -24.63 -10.31 5.76
CA GLU A 186 -25.65 -9.91 4.80
C GLU A 186 -26.57 -8.81 5.34
N LEU A 187 -27.01 -8.95 6.60
CA LEU A 187 -28.06 -8.14 7.21
C LEU A 187 -27.55 -7.34 8.41
N ASN A 188 -28.07 -6.14 8.54
CA ASN A 188 -27.91 -5.30 9.73
C ASN A 188 -28.90 -5.68 10.86
N GLU A 189 -28.85 -4.98 12.00
CA GLU A 189 -29.74 -5.16 13.16
C GLU A 189 -31.23 -5.12 12.80
N ASN A 190 -31.61 -4.34 11.79
CA ASN A 190 -33.00 -4.19 11.33
C ASN A 190 -33.42 -5.24 10.32
N LYS A 191 -32.60 -6.27 10.12
CA LYS A 191 -32.82 -7.37 9.14
C LYS A 191 -32.99 -6.87 7.71
N LYS A 192 -32.35 -5.77 7.38
CA LYS A 192 -32.19 -5.28 6.00
C LYS A 192 -30.77 -5.58 5.55
N ARG A 193 -30.53 -5.61 4.23
CA ARG A 193 -29.16 -5.69 3.72
C ARG A 193 -28.32 -4.66 4.43
N ALA A 194 -27.14 -5.07 4.95
CA ALA A 194 -26.20 -4.19 5.60
C ALA A 194 -25.79 -3.04 4.67
N GLY A 195 -25.45 -1.90 5.23
CA GLY A 195 -24.82 -0.81 4.49
C GLY A 195 -23.40 -1.20 4.08
N ILE A 196 -22.80 -0.41 3.18
CA ILE A 196 -21.43 -0.70 2.70
C ILE A 196 -20.36 -0.45 3.77
N GLY A 197 -20.68 0.29 4.83
CA GLY A 197 -19.71 0.80 5.80
C GLY A 197 -18.90 -0.29 6.49
N GLU A 198 -19.56 -1.38 6.94
CA GLU A 198 -18.86 -2.53 7.52
C GLU A 198 -17.89 -3.17 6.50
N THR A 199 -18.35 -3.35 5.26
CA THR A 199 -17.49 -3.89 4.20
C THR A 199 -16.31 -2.97 3.87
N VAL A 200 -16.54 -1.66 3.86
CA VAL A 200 -15.49 -0.66 3.66
C VAL A 200 -14.48 -0.70 4.80
N TYR A 201 -14.95 -0.76 6.04
CA TYR A 201 -14.11 -0.84 7.23
C TYR A 201 -13.21 -2.09 7.18
N GLN A 202 -13.80 -3.26 6.96
CA GLN A 202 -13.03 -4.51 6.88
C GLN A 202 -12.05 -4.53 5.70
N PHE A 203 -12.46 -4.05 4.53
CA PHE A 203 -11.55 -3.99 3.39
C PHE A 203 -10.42 -2.94 3.57
N SER A 204 -10.65 -1.90 4.39
CA SER A 204 -9.62 -0.92 4.75
C SER A 204 -8.49 -1.54 5.58
N HIS A 205 -8.79 -2.53 6.42
CA HIS A 205 -7.76 -3.34 7.10
C HIS A 205 -6.89 -4.12 6.10
N ILE A 206 -7.51 -4.67 5.04
CA ILE A 206 -6.74 -5.30 3.94
C ILE A 206 -5.79 -4.30 3.27
N LEU A 207 -6.15 -3.02 3.18
CA LEU A 207 -5.28 -1.96 2.67
C LEU A 207 -4.20 -1.51 3.68
N GLY A 208 -4.21 -2.06 4.90
CA GLY A 208 -3.24 -1.79 5.97
C GLY A 208 -3.60 -0.62 6.89
N LEU A 209 -4.84 -0.16 6.87
CA LEU A 209 -5.32 0.83 7.85
C LEU A 209 -5.70 0.14 9.15
N PRO A 210 -5.25 0.65 10.31
CA PRO A 210 -5.64 0.12 11.61
C PRO A 210 -6.99 0.66 12.07
N THR A 211 -7.58 0.02 13.08
CA THR A 211 -8.67 0.57 13.87
C THR A 211 -8.22 1.86 14.57
N LEU A 212 -9.05 2.90 14.49
CA LEU A 212 -8.80 4.19 15.17
C LEU A 212 -9.72 4.42 16.38
N SER A 213 -10.64 3.50 16.66
CA SER A 213 -11.39 3.46 17.93
C SER A 213 -10.55 2.90 19.08
N ASP A 214 -11.05 3.00 20.31
CA ASP A 214 -10.44 2.36 21.48
C ASP A 214 -10.67 0.85 21.43
N THR A 215 -9.65 0.08 21.06
CA THR A 215 -9.72 -1.38 20.93
C THR A 215 -9.72 -2.14 22.27
N GLU A 216 -9.44 -1.45 23.39
CA GLU A 216 -9.49 -2.06 24.73
C GLU A 216 -10.86 -1.84 25.42
N GLY A 217 -11.82 -1.22 24.74
CA GLY A 217 -13.18 -1.02 25.25
C GLY A 217 -13.27 0.01 26.38
N GLY A 218 -12.40 1.02 26.35
CA GLY A 218 -12.43 2.15 27.28
C GLY A 218 -13.57 3.13 27.02
N ASP A 219 -13.68 4.10 27.92
CA ASP A 219 -14.69 5.18 27.84
C ASP A 219 -14.12 6.46 27.19
N GLU A 220 -13.02 6.36 26.47
CA GLU A 220 -12.36 7.51 25.87
C GLU A 220 -12.91 7.80 24.47
N LYS A 221 -13.13 9.09 24.18
CA LYS A 221 -13.45 9.53 22.83
C LYS A 221 -12.22 9.34 21.94
N THR A 222 -12.44 8.75 20.81
CA THR A 222 -11.49 8.66 19.70
C THR A 222 -11.95 9.57 18.53
N LEU A 223 -11.90 9.14 17.29
CA LEU A 223 -12.35 9.97 16.16
C LEU A 223 -13.87 9.93 15.98
N GLY A 224 -14.53 8.87 16.43
CA GLY A 224 -15.98 8.72 16.41
C GLY A 224 -16.56 8.72 14.98
N ASP A 225 -17.67 9.44 14.81
CA ASP A 225 -18.37 9.54 13.52
C ASP A 225 -17.59 10.35 12.45
N TRP A 226 -16.46 10.97 12.82
CA TRP A 226 -15.62 11.69 11.87
C TRP A 226 -14.81 10.78 10.95
N ASP A 227 -14.59 9.53 11.32
CA ASP A 227 -13.65 8.64 10.66
C ASP A 227 -14.24 7.26 10.42
N VAL A 228 -13.99 6.70 9.22
CA VAL A 228 -14.49 5.37 8.82
C VAL A 228 -13.79 4.24 9.57
N MET A 229 -12.53 4.42 10.00
CA MET A 229 -11.79 3.45 10.80
C MET A 229 -12.14 3.54 12.31
N ASP A 230 -13.16 4.30 12.63
CA ASP A 230 -13.82 4.37 13.91
C ASP A 230 -15.35 4.19 13.70
N HIS A 231 -16.18 4.82 14.46
CA HIS A 231 -17.64 4.69 14.42
C HIS A 231 -18.27 5.26 13.12
N GLY A 232 -17.55 6.10 12.38
CA GLY A 232 -18.00 6.69 11.10
C GLY A 232 -18.35 5.69 10.01
N CYS A 233 -17.93 4.41 10.11
CA CYS A 233 -18.39 3.34 9.23
C CYS A 233 -19.91 3.10 9.35
N TYR A 234 -20.53 3.43 10.49
CA TYR A 234 -21.96 3.27 10.75
C TYR A 234 -22.80 4.50 10.37
N ASN A 235 -22.21 5.58 9.86
CA ASN A 235 -22.95 6.77 9.44
C ASN A 235 -24.06 6.42 8.46
N ASN A 236 -25.25 7.01 8.64
CA ASN A 236 -26.48 6.66 7.90
C ASN A 236 -26.80 5.14 7.94
N GLY A 237 -26.56 4.48 9.08
CA GLY A 237 -26.73 3.03 9.19
C GLY A 237 -25.82 2.24 8.27
N GLY A 238 -24.58 2.72 8.07
CA GLY A 238 -23.56 2.14 7.19
C GLY A 238 -23.78 2.39 5.69
N ASN A 239 -24.83 3.11 5.29
CA ASN A 239 -25.09 3.37 3.86
C ASN A 239 -24.29 4.55 3.30
N THR A 240 -23.78 5.42 4.19
CA THR A 240 -22.94 6.56 3.85
C THR A 240 -21.81 6.64 4.87
N PRO A 241 -20.85 5.70 4.88
CA PRO A 241 -19.72 5.77 5.79
C PRO A 241 -18.95 7.08 5.60
N ALA A 242 -18.32 7.57 6.66
CA ALA A 242 -17.44 8.73 6.60
C ALA A 242 -16.36 8.52 5.52
N ALA A 243 -15.99 9.59 4.85
CA ALA A 243 -14.83 9.56 3.97
C ALA A 243 -13.54 9.36 4.78
N TYR A 244 -12.51 8.82 4.16
CA TYR A 244 -11.18 8.78 4.77
C TYR A 244 -10.69 10.18 5.14
N SER A 245 -10.06 10.29 6.28
CA SER A 245 -9.31 11.48 6.70
C SER A 245 -8.14 11.77 5.74
N ALA A 246 -7.59 12.97 5.83
CA ALA A 246 -6.39 13.31 5.08
C ALA A 246 -5.20 12.45 5.52
N TYR A 247 -5.16 12.01 6.79
CA TYR A 247 -4.11 11.13 7.28
C TYR A 247 -4.16 9.76 6.61
N GLU A 248 -5.32 9.13 6.54
CA GLU A 248 -5.49 7.83 5.91
C GLU A 248 -5.15 7.87 4.42
N ARG A 249 -5.62 8.90 3.70
CA ARG A 249 -5.27 9.11 2.28
C ARG A 249 -3.78 9.36 2.08
N PHE A 250 -3.13 10.07 3.00
CA PHE A 250 -1.69 10.26 3.00
C PHE A 250 -0.96 8.94 3.30
N TYR A 251 -1.41 8.18 4.28
CA TYR A 251 -0.90 6.86 4.61
C TYR A 251 -0.97 5.89 3.42
N LEU A 252 -2.07 5.93 2.65
CA LEU A 252 -2.26 5.14 1.43
C LEU A 252 -1.58 5.73 0.19
N GLY A 253 -0.90 6.87 0.29
CA GLY A 253 -0.23 7.52 -0.83
C GLY A 253 -1.18 8.20 -1.85
N TRP A 254 -2.42 8.48 -1.45
CA TRP A 254 -3.41 9.08 -2.35
C TRP A 254 -3.40 10.60 -2.36
N VAL A 255 -2.91 11.25 -1.32
CA VAL A 255 -2.70 12.70 -1.24
C VAL A 255 -1.27 13.02 -0.81
N GLU A 256 -0.80 14.21 -1.21
CA GLU A 256 0.47 14.79 -0.77
C GLU A 256 0.16 16.06 0.04
N PRO A 257 0.28 16.04 1.37
CA PRO A 257 -0.05 17.20 2.18
C PRO A 257 0.90 18.38 1.93
N ILE A 258 0.35 19.61 2.00
CA ILE A 258 1.11 20.85 1.90
C ILE A 258 1.89 21.06 3.20
N LEU A 259 3.22 21.12 3.11
CA LEU A 259 4.06 21.38 4.27
C LEU A 259 3.92 22.83 4.75
N LEU A 260 3.40 23.00 5.97
CA LEU A 260 3.26 24.29 6.63
C LEU A 260 4.48 24.51 7.55
N ASN A 261 5.47 25.28 7.10
CA ASN A 261 6.74 25.50 7.80
C ASN A 261 7.22 26.95 7.82
N GLU A 262 6.46 27.87 7.26
CA GLU A 262 6.73 29.31 7.22
C GLU A 262 5.40 30.09 7.31
N PRO A 263 5.41 31.42 7.51
CA PRO A 263 4.18 32.22 7.46
C PRO A 263 3.43 32.04 6.11
N MET A 264 2.21 31.54 6.16
CA MET A 264 1.40 31.24 4.96
C MET A 264 -0.06 31.68 5.12
N ASN A 265 -0.66 32.09 4.03
CA ASN A 265 -2.10 32.32 3.89
C ASN A 265 -2.73 31.04 3.35
N VAL A 266 -3.11 30.13 4.24
CA VAL A 266 -3.56 28.79 3.84
C VAL A 266 -5.03 28.80 3.45
N ARG A 267 -5.34 28.21 2.29
CA ARG A 267 -6.68 27.91 1.84
C ARG A 267 -6.80 26.43 1.54
N LEU A 268 -7.80 25.79 2.15
CA LEU A 268 -8.11 24.38 1.92
C LEU A 268 -9.53 24.26 1.34
N GLY A 269 -9.65 23.69 0.16
CA GLY A 269 -10.91 23.22 -0.40
C GLY A 269 -11.43 22.00 0.36
N ASN A 270 -12.65 21.56 0.04
CA ASN A 270 -13.19 20.32 0.61
C ASN A 270 -12.28 19.14 0.24
N LEU A 271 -11.79 18.41 1.25
CA LEU A 271 -10.88 17.29 1.07
C LEU A 271 -11.38 16.28 0.03
N ASN A 272 -12.67 15.93 0.06
CA ASN A 272 -13.25 14.95 -0.84
C ASN A 272 -13.20 15.32 -2.32
N THR A 273 -13.07 16.61 -2.63
CA THR A 273 -13.07 17.09 -4.02
C THR A 273 -11.72 17.61 -4.49
N THR A 274 -10.87 18.07 -3.56
CA THR A 274 -9.61 18.74 -3.92
C THR A 274 -8.37 17.95 -3.52
N GLY A 275 -8.46 17.08 -2.49
CA GLY A 275 -7.30 16.44 -1.88
C GLY A 275 -6.39 17.40 -1.10
N GLU A 276 -6.79 18.66 -0.96
CA GLU A 276 -5.99 19.69 -0.28
C GLU A 276 -6.00 19.46 1.23
N CYS A 277 -4.83 19.28 1.83
CA CYS A 277 -4.62 19.21 3.26
C CYS A 277 -3.26 19.79 3.64
N GLY A 278 -3.11 20.21 4.87
CA GLY A 278 -1.86 20.75 5.40
C GLY A 278 -1.19 19.78 6.37
N ILE A 279 0.14 19.77 6.44
CA ILE A 279 0.90 19.02 7.42
C ILE A 279 1.88 19.93 8.14
N VAL A 280 1.95 19.78 9.47
CA VAL A 280 2.85 20.55 10.34
C VAL A 280 3.71 19.59 11.13
N THR A 281 5.04 19.79 11.07
CA THR A 281 6.01 18.99 11.81
C THR A 281 6.77 19.87 12.82
N ARG A 282 7.36 19.25 13.84
CA ARG A 282 8.06 19.96 14.90
C ARG A 282 9.15 20.90 14.41
N ASN A 283 9.91 20.51 13.42
CA ASN A 283 11.07 21.25 12.89
C ASN A 283 10.82 21.89 11.52
N GLY A 284 9.65 21.75 10.95
CA GLY A 284 9.32 22.24 9.61
C GLY A 284 10.00 21.45 8.49
N GLN A 285 10.51 20.27 8.79
CA GLN A 285 11.15 19.36 7.83
C GLN A 285 10.34 18.08 7.72
N THR A 286 10.37 17.47 6.55
CA THR A 286 9.67 16.24 6.30
C THR A 286 10.51 15.30 5.46
N ASN A 287 10.60 14.07 5.92
CA ASN A 287 10.71 12.89 5.11
C ASN A 287 9.47 12.08 5.45
N LEU A 288 8.29 12.61 5.09
CA LEU A 288 7.02 12.04 5.46
C LEU A 288 6.53 11.13 4.33
N LEU A 289 6.91 9.87 4.43
CA LEU A 289 6.23 8.80 3.70
C LEU A 289 5.03 8.39 4.57
N GLY A 290 3.84 8.32 3.98
CA GLY A 290 2.60 8.12 4.71
C GLY A 290 2.62 6.95 5.70
N ASP A 291 3.22 5.84 5.30
CA ASP A 291 3.35 4.62 6.12
C ASP A 291 4.60 4.55 7.00
N ASN A 292 5.55 5.47 6.84
CA ASN A 292 6.77 5.53 7.65
C ASN A 292 7.28 6.96 7.80
N PRO A 293 6.53 7.83 8.49
CA PRO A 293 6.88 9.24 8.61
C PRO A 293 8.08 9.49 9.52
N ASP A 294 8.90 10.51 9.15
CA ASP A 294 9.97 11.08 9.97
C ASP A 294 9.96 12.61 9.89
N PRO A 295 9.69 13.36 10.94
CA PRO A 295 9.45 12.90 12.32
C PRO A 295 8.09 12.18 12.46
N ARG A 296 8.02 11.22 13.36
CA ARG A 296 6.83 10.42 13.61
C ARG A 296 5.63 11.21 14.17
N GLU A 297 5.90 12.29 14.95
CA GLU A 297 4.85 13.16 15.49
C GLU A 297 4.64 14.37 14.57
N PHE A 298 3.42 14.52 14.08
CA PHE A 298 3.00 15.62 13.22
C PHE A 298 1.51 15.92 13.40
N TYR A 299 1.06 17.00 12.77
CA TYR A 299 -0.35 17.39 12.73
C TYR A 299 -0.81 17.48 11.29
N ILE A 300 -2.03 17.06 11.02
CA ILE A 300 -2.70 17.23 9.73
C ILE A 300 -3.90 18.17 9.90
N LEU A 301 -4.08 19.08 8.94
CA LEU A 301 -5.20 20.00 8.86
C LEU A 301 -5.98 19.69 7.57
N GLU A 302 -7.26 19.42 7.71
CA GLU A 302 -8.13 19.07 6.60
C GLU A 302 -9.47 19.82 6.66
N ASN A 303 -10.09 20.04 5.51
CA ASN A 303 -11.40 20.67 5.44
C ASN A 303 -12.46 19.60 5.10
N ARG A 304 -13.34 19.32 6.07
CA ARG A 304 -14.48 18.41 5.92
C ARG A 304 -15.76 19.20 5.73
N GLN A 305 -16.58 18.76 4.78
CA GLN A 305 -17.86 19.40 4.48
C GLN A 305 -18.96 18.35 4.41
N GLN A 306 -20.13 18.61 5.02
CA GLN A 306 -21.27 17.68 5.04
C GLN A 306 -21.90 17.50 3.66
N THR A 307 -21.15 16.87 2.74
CA THR A 307 -21.56 16.58 1.37
C THR A 307 -20.98 15.23 0.90
N GLY A 308 -21.73 14.52 0.06
CA GLY A 308 -21.30 13.23 -0.48
C GLY A 308 -21.10 12.19 0.61
N TRP A 309 -19.91 11.58 0.71
CA TRP A 309 -19.60 10.61 1.75
C TRP A 309 -19.59 11.20 3.16
N ASP A 310 -19.36 12.50 3.27
CA ASP A 310 -19.34 13.23 4.53
C ASP A 310 -20.70 13.87 4.92
N GLU A 311 -21.77 13.57 4.21
CA GLU A 311 -23.10 14.16 4.45
C GLU A 311 -23.57 14.00 5.89
N TYR A 312 -23.20 12.90 6.55
CA TYR A 312 -23.64 12.54 7.89
C TYR A 312 -22.59 12.74 8.98
N LEU A 313 -21.53 13.47 8.70
CA LEU A 313 -20.54 13.84 9.73
C LEU A 313 -21.19 14.66 10.87
N PRO A 314 -20.63 14.64 12.08
CA PRO A 314 -21.13 15.41 13.23
C PRO A 314 -21.14 16.92 13.02
N GLY A 315 -20.37 17.40 12.05
CA GLY A 315 -20.25 18.82 11.70
C GLY A 315 -19.46 19.03 10.41
N HIS A 316 -19.03 20.28 10.21
CA HIS A 316 -18.21 20.67 9.07
C HIS A 316 -17.17 21.71 9.49
N GLY A 317 -16.12 21.88 8.68
CA GLY A 317 -15.05 22.84 8.94
C GLY A 317 -13.66 22.18 8.87
N MET A 318 -12.67 22.84 9.45
CA MET A 318 -11.31 22.33 9.50
C MET A 318 -11.11 21.44 10.73
N LEU A 319 -10.71 20.20 10.52
CA LEU A 319 -10.19 19.34 11.58
C LEU A 319 -8.68 19.51 11.71
N LEU A 320 -8.20 19.44 12.95
CA LEU A 320 -6.79 19.35 13.31
C LEU A 320 -6.58 17.99 13.98
N THR A 321 -5.89 17.10 13.29
CA THR A 321 -5.58 15.77 13.82
C THR A 321 -4.10 15.69 14.18
N LYS A 322 -3.81 15.23 15.40
CA LYS A 322 -2.47 14.90 15.85
C LYS A 322 -2.20 13.43 15.57
N ILE A 323 -1.04 13.16 14.96
CA ILE A 323 -0.55 11.80 14.72
C ILE A 323 0.79 11.62 15.44
N ASP A 324 0.96 10.54 16.18
CA ASP A 324 2.21 10.07 16.76
C ASP A 324 2.45 8.62 16.29
N TYR A 325 2.97 8.48 15.07
CA TYR A 325 3.10 7.21 14.39
C TYR A 325 4.07 6.27 15.10
N VAL A 326 3.60 5.10 15.48
CA VAL A 326 4.39 4.02 16.07
C VAL A 326 4.09 2.72 15.34
N ARG A 327 4.96 2.33 14.41
CA ARG A 327 4.76 1.21 13.51
C ARG A 327 4.19 -0.05 14.18
N SER A 328 4.78 -0.48 15.30
CA SER A 328 4.33 -1.68 16.03
C SER A 328 2.90 -1.57 16.58
N ARG A 329 2.38 -0.34 16.77
CA ARG A 329 1.02 -0.11 17.22
C ARG A 329 0.04 -0.16 16.05
N TRP A 330 0.48 0.32 14.87
CA TRP A 330 -0.26 0.19 13.62
C TRP A 330 -0.36 -1.26 13.19
N GLU A 331 0.76 -1.98 13.20
CA GLU A 331 0.81 -3.41 12.87
C GLU A 331 0.07 -4.29 13.89
N GLY A 332 -0.06 -3.85 15.12
CA GLY A 332 -0.76 -4.57 16.19
C GLY A 332 -2.23 -4.18 16.36
N ASP A 333 -2.76 -3.31 15.51
CA ASP A 333 -4.11 -2.72 15.62
C ASP A 333 -4.41 -2.10 17.02
N GLU A 334 -3.37 -1.49 17.63
CA GLU A 334 -3.42 -0.92 18.97
C GLU A 334 -3.16 0.60 18.96
N VAL A 335 -3.64 1.32 17.93
CA VAL A 335 -3.31 2.75 17.72
C VAL A 335 -3.87 3.61 18.87
N ASN A 336 -5.14 3.45 19.16
CA ASN A 336 -5.82 4.17 20.23
C ASN A 336 -6.29 3.18 21.30
N VAL A 337 -5.65 3.19 22.47
CA VAL A 337 -5.90 2.22 23.53
C VAL A 337 -5.70 2.81 24.91
N MET A 338 -6.20 2.13 25.92
CA MET A 338 -5.93 2.40 27.33
C MET A 338 -4.64 1.70 27.78
N ILE A 339 -3.61 2.45 28.13
CA ILE A 339 -2.39 1.90 28.71
C ILE A 339 -2.30 2.22 30.20
N LYS A 340 -2.36 1.17 31.04
CA LYS A 340 -2.30 1.31 32.51
C LYS A 340 -3.34 2.28 33.05
N GLY A 341 -4.55 2.26 32.49
CA GLY A 341 -5.67 3.12 32.88
C GLY A 341 -5.51 4.59 32.46
N LYS A 342 -4.69 4.86 31.44
CA LYS A 342 -4.58 6.19 30.81
C LYS A 342 -4.76 6.06 29.32
N PRO A 343 -5.48 6.98 28.67
CA PRO A 343 -5.59 7.01 27.22
C PRO A 343 -4.21 7.15 26.57
N SER A 344 -3.98 6.38 25.53
CA SER A 344 -2.84 6.51 24.62
C SER A 344 -3.39 6.67 23.23
N LEU A 345 -3.79 7.89 22.88
CA LEU A 345 -4.32 8.24 21.58
C LEU A 345 -3.15 8.67 20.67
N LEU A 346 -2.82 7.82 19.71
CA LEU A 346 -1.77 8.09 18.75
C LEU A 346 -2.30 8.78 17.48
N VAL A 347 -3.61 8.67 17.24
CA VAL A 347 -4.35 9.49 16.27
C VAL A 347 -5.51 10.13 17.03
N ASP A 348 -5.54 11.47 17.07
CA ASP A 348 -6.43 12.22 17.93
C ASP A 348 -6.87 13.53 17.29
N ILE A 349 -8.17 13.80 17.27
CA ILE A 349 -8.72 15.09 16.84
C ILE A 349 -8.55 16.10 17.97
N ILE A 350 -7.88 17.20 17.70
CA ILE A 350 -7.73 18.30 18.64
C ILE A 350 -8.92 19.25 18.49
N GLU A 351 -9.88 19.13 19.37
CA GLU A 351 -11.14 19.86 19.32
C GLU A 351 -10.96 21.39 19.27
N ALA A 352 -11.68 22.02 18.35
CA ALA A 352 -11.63 23.48 18.18
C ALA A 352 -12.14 24.23 19.42
N ASP A 353 -13.20 23.72 20.08
CA ASP A 353 -13.79 24.34 21.28
C ASP A 353 -13.02 23.99 22.57
N GLY A 354 -12.00 23.12 22.47
CA GLY A 354 -11.16 22.70 23.61
C GLY A 354 -11.90 21.84 24.63
N LYS A 355 -13.00 21.23 24.25
CA LYS A 355 -13.83 20.40 25.12
C LYS A 355 -13.85 18.99 24.59
N GLU A 356 -13.05 18.16 25.16
CA GLU A 356 -13.09 16.72 24.92
C GLU A 356 -14.37 16.12 25.53
N PRO A 357 -15.27 15.54 24.74
CA PRO A 357 -16.46 14.88 25.27
C PRO A 357 -16.04 13.62 26.01
N LYS A 358 -16.67 13.39 27.14
CA LYS A 358 -16.48 12.16 27.93
C LYS A 358 -17.64 11.20 27.66
N TYR A 359 -17.30 9.93 27.61
CA TYR A 359 -18.30 8.87 27.60
C TYR A 359 -19.19 8.97 28.82
N ASN A 360 -20.49 8.87 28.60
CA ASN A 360 -21.47 8.70 29.63
C ASN A 360 -22.46 7.65 29.14
N ALA A 361 -22.45 6.48 29.77
CA ALA A 361 -23.34 5.35 29.44
C ALA A 361 -24.82 5.72 29.38
N GLU A 362 -25.22 6.76 30.11
CA GLU A 362 -26.61 7.26 30.14
C GLU A 362 -26.90 8.27 29.01
N ASN A 363 -25.88 8.78 28.30
CA ASN A 363 -26.06 9.90 27.39
C ASN A 363 -25.01 9.95 26.24
N LEU A 364 -25.05 8.96 25.35
CA LEU A 364 -24.25 8.91 24.10
C LEU A 364 -24.47 10.13 23.19
N THR A 365 -25.50 10.97 23.47
CA THR A 365 -25.90 12.12 22.67
C THR A 365 -25.08 13.38 22.94
N ASN A 366 -24.16 13.40 23.90
CA ASN A 366 -23.37 14.58 24.28
C ASN A 366 -22.12 14.81 23.45
N GLY A 367 -22.10 14.36 22.20
CA GLY A 367 -20.96 14.55 21.28
C GLY A 367 -19.79 13.61 21.57
N TYR A 368 -20.03 12.47 22.19
CA TYR A 368 -19.04 11.42 22.40
C TYR A 368 -18.49 10.90 21.07
N LEU A 369 -19.37 10.72 20.07
CA LEU A 369 -18.99 10.29 18.71
C LEU A 369 -18.61 11.46 17.80
N GLY A 370 -18.48 12.66 18.33
CA GLY A 370 -18.15 13.87 17.58
C GLY A 370 -19.26 14.91 17.58
N LYS A 371 -18.89 16.15 17.32
CA LYS A 371 -19.81 17.32 17.27
C LYS A 371 -19.21 18.42 16.39
N LEU A 372 -20.05 19.39 15.99
CA LEU A 372 -19.61 20.58 15.24
C LEU A 372 -18.50 21.37 15.97
N GLY A 373 -18.45 21.32 17.32
CA GLY A 373 -17.44 22.00 18.12
C GLY A 373 -16.01 21.43 17.95
N ASP A 374 -15.85 20.27 17.39
CA ASP A 374 -14.55 19.66 17.11
C ASP A 374 -13.85 20.36 15.94
N ALA A 375 -14.60 20.84 14.97
CA ALA A 375 -14.09 21.50 13.76
C ALA A 375 -13.97 23.03 13.91
N PHE A 376 -12.92 23.61 13.34
CA PHE A 376 -12.75 25.06 13.24
C PHE A 376 -13.63 25.63 12.10
N PRO A 377 -14.19 26.86 12.25
CA PRO A 377 -13.96 27.84 13.32
C PRO A 377 -14.85 27.70 14.54
N SER A 378 -15.47 26.60 14.80
CA SER A 378 -16.46 26.44 15.89
C SER A 378 -15.82 26.66 17.28
N GLY A 379 -16.00 27.84 17.86
CA GLY A 379 -15.64 28.15 19.26
C GLY A 379 -14.21 28.60 19.51
N ALA A 380 -13.24 28.31 18.66
CA ALA A 380 -11.86 28.78 18.76
C ALA A 380 -11.32 29.26 17.42
N THR A 381 -10.56 30.37 17.43
CA THR A 381 -10.01 30.98 16.22
C THR A 381 -8.51 30.82 16.07
N ALA A 382 -7.83 30.26 17.09
CA ALA A 382 -6.40 30.03 17.11
C ALA A 382 -6.05 28.76 17.86
N LYS A 383 -5.00 28.08 17.41
CA LYS A 383 -4.44 26.91 18.07
C LYS A 383 -2.90 26.90 17.89
N THR A 384 -2.22 26.49 18.94
CA THR A 384 -0.75 26.32 18.92
C THR A 384 -0.38 24.86 18.93
N MET A 385 0.74 24.53 18.28
CA MET A 385 1.29 23.19 18.13
C MET A 385 2.75 23.16 18.55
N PHE A 386 3.23 22.00 19.00
CA PHE A 386 4.64 21.80 19.38
C PHE A 386 5.19 22.85 20.37
N SER A 387 4.52 23.01 21.52
CA SER A 387 4.93 23.93 22.56
C SER A 387 5.03 25.39 22.08
N ASN A 388 4.04 25.83 21.33
CA ASN A 388 3.90 27.18 20.77
C ASN A 388 4.93 27.54 19.68
N LYS A 389 5.55 26.55 19.04
CA LYS A 389 6.44 26.81 17.91
C LYS A 389 5.67 27.23 16.65
N TRP A 390 4.54 26.59 16.41
CA TRP A 390 3.67 26.85 15.28
C TRP A 390 2.27 27.21 15.75
N GLU A 391 1.62 28.12 15.05
CA GLU A 391 0.24 28.51 15.34
C GLU A 391 -0.56 28.74 14.05
N PHE A 392 -1.86 28.59 14.13
CA PHE A 392 -2.75 29.14 13.13
C PHE A 392 -3.82 29.99 13.81
N SER A 393 -4.35 30.97 13.07
CA SER A 393 -5.34 31.91 13.55
C SER A 393 -6.25 32.40 12.44
N SER A 394 -7.29 33.14 12.81
CA SER A 394 -8.21 33.77 11.84
C SER A 394 -8.88 32.75 10.90
N VAL A 395 -9.23 31.59 11.44
CA VAL A 395 -9.90 30.56 10.67
C VAL A 395 -11.27 31.07 10.22
N SER A 396 -11.55 30.96 8.94
CA SER A 396 -12.81 31.39 8.34
C SER A 396 -13.27 30.35 7.32
N GLU A 397 -14.55 30.07 7.34
CA GLU A 397 -15.22 29.22 6.36
C GLU A 397 -16.06 30.05 5.42
N LYS A 398 -15.88 29.87 4.12
CA LYS A 398 -16.69 30.54 3.09
C LYS A 398 -16.87 29.65 1.87
N SER A 399 -18.13 29.42 1.53
CA SER A 399 -18.50 28.61 0.35
C SER A 399 -17.82 27.24 0.31
N GLY A 400 -17.74 26.57 1.47
CA GLY A 400 -17.13 25.25 1.61
C GLY A 400 -15.59 25.22 1.57
N ALA A 401 -14.94 26.37 1.52
CA ALA A 401 -13.49 26.48 1.66
C ALA A 401 -13.11 27.08 3.02
N ILE A 402 -12.06 26.59 3.61
CA ILE A 402 -11.46 27.08 4.84
C ILE A 402 -10.25 27.95 4.49
N THR A 403 -10.13 29.09 5.17
CA THR A 403 -8.93 29.94 5.12
C THR A 403 -8.44 30.24 6.51
N PHE A 404 -7.11 30.28 6.69
CA PHE A 404 -6.48 30.66 7.96
C PHE A 404 -5.07 31.24 7.74
N LEU A 405 -4.58 31.96 8.74
CA LEU A 405 -3.21 32.44 8.77
C LEU A 405 -2.36 31.44 9.56
N PHE A 406 -1.39 30.84 8.89
CA PHE A 406 -0.39 29.99 9.55
C PHE A 406 0.82 30.85 9.94
N ASN A 407 1.23 30.78 11.20
CA ASN A 407 2.34 31.52 11.79
C ASN A 407 2.29 33.05 11.47
N GLY A 408 1.09 33.61 11.61
CA GLY A 408 0.81 35.03 11.34
C GLY A 408 0.50 35.37 9.88
N GLY A 409 0.76 34.46 8.95
CA GLY A 409 0.46 34.65 7.54
C GLY A 409 1.27 35.72 6.83
N VAL A 410 0.88 36.04 5.60
CA VAL A 410 1.45 37.14 4.78
C VAL A 410 0.43 38.29 4.72
N SER A 411 0.68 39.34 5.51
CA SER A 411 -0.29 40.44 5.72
C SER A 411 -0.60 41.28 4.50
N THR A 412 0.31 41.35 3.52
CA THR A 412 0.22 42.20 2.32
C THR A 412 -0.42 41.52 1.11
N GLY A 413 -0.84 40.26 1.26
CA GLY A 413 -1.17 39.36 0.14
C GLY A 413 0.09 38.80 -0.52
N CYS A 414 -0.06 37.66 -1.19
CA CYS A 414 1.05 36.94 -1.82
C CYS A 414 1.26 37.44 -3.26
N THR A 415 2.52 37.39 -3.73
CA THR A 415 2.87 37.74 -5.12
C THR A 415 3.07 36.47 -5.93
N VAL A 416 2.43 36.42 -7.11
CA VAL A 416 2.59 35.32 -8.08
C VAL A 416 3.35 35.82 -9.29
N THR A 417 4.47 35.17 -9.59
CA THR A 417 5.27 35.41 -10.80
C THR A 417 4.84 34.43 -11.91
N PHE A 418 4.59 34.93 -13.10
CA PHE A 418 4.11 34.17 -14.24
C PHE A 418 5.23 33.90 -15.24
N TYR A 419 5.67 32.67 -15.36
CA TYR A 419 6.71 32.25 -16.32
C TYR A 419 6.09 31.60 -17.55
N ALA A 420 6.07 32.32 -18.67
CA ALA A 420 5.64 31.74 -19.96
C ALA A 420 6.73 30.93 -20.67
N GLY A 421 7.97 30.96 -20.17
CA GLY A 421 9.10 30.30 -20.78
C GLY A 421 9.52 30.96 -22.12
N SER A 422 10.38 30.23 -22.87
CA SER A 422 10.88 30.69 -24.17
C SER A 422 9.84 30.60 -25.30
N ASN A 423 8.77 29.83 -25.11
CA ASN A 423 7.81 29.45 -26.14
C ASN A 423 6.50 30.23 -26.10
N GLY A 424 6.41 31.26 -25.25
CA GLY A 424 5.24 32.13 -25.13
C GLY A 424 5.56 33.44 -24.45
N THR A 425 4.54 34.27 -24.33
CA THR A 425 4.58 35.53 -23.60
C THR A 425 3.32 35.67 -22.76
N ALA A 426 3.48 35.80 -21.45
CA ALA A 426 2.37 36.06 -20.54
C ALA A 426 1.93 37.52 -20.65
N ALA A 427 0.63 37.79 -20.53
CA ALA A 427 0.07 39.15 -20.55
C ALA A 427 0.50 39.99 -19.34
N LYS A 428 0.94 39.33 -18.25
CA LYS A 428 1.51 39.94 -17.04
C LYS A 428 2.73 39.15 -16.61
N ALA A 429 3.74 39.79 -16.05
CA ALA A 429 4.91 39.11 -15.46
C ALA A 429 4.65 38.67 -14.03
N GLU A 430 3.87 39.41 -13.26
CA GLU A 430 3.52 39.16 -11.88
C GLU A 430 2.20 39.80 -11.49
N GLU A 431 1.60 39.35 -10.40
CA GLU A 431 0.44 39.98 -9.76
C GLU A 431 0.51 39.71 -8.25
N THR A 432 0.31 40.74 -7.44
CA THR A 432 0.16 40.59 -6.00
C THR A 432 -1.32 40.60 -5.64
N GLU A 433 -1.75 39.74 -4.75
CA GLU A 433 -3.11 39.75 -4.21
C GLU A 433 -3.41 41.13 -3.61
N SER A 434 -4.63 41.64 -3.84
CA SER A 434 -5.08 42.92 -3.28
C SER A 434 -5.27 42.87 -1.76
N ALA A 435 -5.42 41.68 -1.19
CA ALA A 435 -5.50 41.38 0.22
C ALA A 435 -5.28 39.85 0.40
N PRO A 436 -4.94 39.35 1.58
CA PRO A 436 -4.89 37.91 1.86
C PRO A 436 -6.17 37.22 1.37
N PHE A 437 -6.00 36.09 0.69
CA PHE A 437 -7.07 35.26 0.12
C PHE A 437 -7.92 35.90 -1.01
N ALA A 438 -7.48 37.03 -1.55
CA ALA A 438 -8.16 37.64 -2.69
C ALA A 438 -7.96 36.84 -3.99
N GLY A 439 -6.91 36.09 -4.06
CA GLY A 439 -6.44 35.36 -5.24
C GLY A 439 -5.99 36.29 -6.37
N VAL A 440 -5.10 35.80 -7.20
CA VAL A 440 -4.67 36.47 -8.44
C VAL A 440 -5.41 35.90 -9.64
N THR A 441 -5.59 36.68 -10.67
CA THR A 441 -6.21 36.18 -11.91
C THR A 441 -5.12 35.67 -12.84
N LEU A 442 -5.15 34.40 -13.19
CA LEU A 442 -4.20 33.79 -14.12
C LEU A 442 -4.27 34.51 -15.50
N PRO A 443 -3.15 35.02 -16.00
CA PRO A 443 -3.13 35.81 -17.24
C PRO A 443 -3.24 34.91 -18.46
N THR A 444 -3.59 35.51 -19.59
CA THR A 444 -3.48 34.89 -20.92
C THR A 444 -2.00 34.75 -21.30
N VAL A 445 -1.71 33.72 -22.09
CA VAL A 445 -0.40 33.52 -22.72
C VAL A 445 -0.58 33.58 -24.23
N THR A 446 0.29 34.32 -24.91
CA THR A 446 0.41 34.28 -26.36
C THR A 446 1.51 33.28 -26.72
N PRO A 447 1.18 32.09 -27.25
CA PRO A 447 2.19 31.13 -27.69
C PRO A 447 2.94 31.65 -28.91
N LYS A 448 4.20 31.22 -29.07
CA LYS A 448 4.91 31.34 -30.33
C LYS A 448 4.29 30.42 -31.39
N SER A 449 4.57 30.73 -32.67
CA SER A 449 4.16 29.85 -33.77
C SER A 449 4.68 28.44 -33.55
N GLY A 450 3.82 27.44 -33.75
CA GLY A 450 4.12 26.03 -33.51
C GLY A 450 3.85 25.53 -32.08
N TYR A 451 3.40 26.39 -31.18
CA TYR A 451 3.09 26.00 -29.81
C TYR A 451 1.62 26.21 -29.44
N THR A 452 1.09 25.37 -28.57
CA THR A 452 -0.23 25.55 -27.97
C THR A 452 -0.09 25.67 -26.45
N PHE A 453 -0.70 26.70 -25.88
CA PHE A 453 -0.78 26.87 -24.44
C PHE A 453 -1.88 25.95 -23.86
N LEU A 454 -1.53 25.09 -22.92
CA LEU A 454 -2.43 24.13 -22.29
C LEU A 454 -3.01 24.63 -20.96
N GLY A 455 -2.34 25.57 -20.29
CA GLY A 455 -2.72 26.10 -18.99
C GLY A 455 -1.50 26.42 -18.12
N TRP A 456 -1.75 26.82 -16.88
CA TRP A 456 -0.71 27.15 -15.90
C TRP A 456 -0.46 25.97 -14.96
N ALA A 457 0.79 25.77 -14.54
CA ALA A 457 1.21 24.75 -13.57
C ALA A 457 2.00 25.39 -12.41
N THR A 458 1.93 24.76 -11.25
CA THR A 458 2.67 25.15 -10.04
C THR A 458 4.13 24.70 -10.08
N ARG A 459 4.45 23.67 -10.88
CA ARG A 459 5.80 23.12 -11.01
C ARG A 459 6.41 23.47 -12.37
N LYS A 460 7.68 23.86 -12.33
CA LYS A 460 8.48 24.08 -13.55
C LYS A 460 8.61 22.76 -14.33
N ASN A 461 8.48 22.84 -15.65
CA ASN A 461 8.55 21.69 -16.58
C ASN A 461 7.40 20.67 -16.42
N SER A 462 6.29 21.05 -15.80
CA SER A 462 5.09 20.20 -15.82
C SER A 462 4.58 20.04 -17.26
N THR A 463 4.11 18.83 -17.58
CA THR A 463 3.46 18.52 -18.87
C THR A 463 1.94 18.66 -18.79
N THR A 464 1.40 18.79 -17.59
CA THR A 464 -0.04 18.99 -17.34
C THR A 464 -0.28 20.25 -16.49
N PRO A 465 -1.30 21.07 -16.83
CA PRO A 465 -1.66 22.22 -16.02
C PRO A 465 -2.38 21.82 -14.74
N ASP A 466 -1.91 22.30 -13.59
CA ASP A 466 -2.49 22.06 -12.26
C ASP A 466 -2.90 23.37 -11.55
N ALA A 467 -2.42 24.52 -12.01
CA ALA A 467 -2.77 25.82 -11.44
C ALA A 467 -4.04 26.44 -12.06
N GLY A 468 -4.45 26.02 -13.24
CA GLY A 468 -5.69 26.44 -13.89
C GLY A 468 -5.52 27.12 -15.26
N GLN A 469 -6.63 27.63 -15.77
CA GLN A 469 -6.76 28.29 -17.07
C GLN A 469 -6.74 29.82 -16.95
N PRO A 470 -6.44 30.57 -18.02
CA PRO A 470 -6.56 32.04 -18.02
C PRO A 470 -7.94 32.51 -17.55
N GLY A 471 -7.93 33.53 -16.72
CA GLY A 471 -9.15 34.12 -16.17
C GLY A 471 -9.62 33.46 -14.87
N TYR A 472 -9.10 32.29 -14.51
CA TYR A 472 -9.41 31.64 -13.24
C TYR A 472 -8.63 32.28 -12.09
N LYS A 473 -9.17 32.18 -10.89
CA LYS A 473 -8.53 32.64 -9.67
C LYS A 473 -7.59 31.55 -9.14
N PHE A 474 -6.32 31.90 -8.99
CA PHE A 474 -5.32 31.13 -8.29
C PHE A 474 -5.12 31.74 -6.89
N TYR A 475 -5.10 30.94 -5.86
CA TYR A 475 -4.96 31.36 -4.47
C TYR A 475 -3.59 30.95 -3.92
N PRO A 476 -2.60 31.86 -3.99
CA PRO A 476 -1.26 31.56 -3.47
C PRO A 476 -1.27 31.51 -1.95
N MET A 477 -0.51 30.59 -1.36
CA MET A 477 -0.35 30.47 0.09
C MET A 477 0.87 31.22 0.61
N SER A 478 1.85 31.45 -0.26
CA SER A 478 3.04 32.29 -0.08
C SER A 478 3.42 32.91 -1.43
N ASP A 479 4.43 33.76 -1.47
CA ASP A 479 5.00 34.22 -2.73
C ASP A 479 5.46 33.03 -3.56
N CYS A 480 5.02 32.91 -4.80
CA CYS A 480 5.27 31.73 -5.61
C CYS A 480 5.37 32.04 -7.10
N SER A 481 5.67 31.02 -7.90
CA SER A 481 5.74 31.11 -9.35
C SER A 481 4.82 30.09 -9.98
N VAL A 482 4.19 30.44 -11.08
CA VAL A 482 3.47 29.52 -11.94
C VAL A 482 4.05 29.53 -13.34
N PHE A 483 4.00 28.39 -14.00
CA PHE A 483 4.69 28.11 -15.25
C PHE A 483 3.68 27.74 -16.34
N ALA A 484 3.83 28.33 -17.51
CA ALA A 484 2.97 27.98 -18.65
C ALA A 484 3.34 26.59 -19.17
N VAL A 485 2.34 25.72 -19.26
CA VAL A 485 2.46 24.41 -19.91
C VAL A 485 2.21 24.61 -21.40
N MET A 486 3.22 24.30 -22.21
CA MET A 486 3.21 24.48 -23.67
C MET A 486 3.33 23.13 -24.37
N LYS A 487 2.40 22.84 -25.29
CA LYS A 487 2.54 21.73 -26.22
C LYS A 487 3.28 22.22 -27.48
N ASP A 488 4.35 21.51 -27.84
CA ASP A 488 5.07 21.71 -29.09
C ASP A 488 4.35 20.95 -30.23
N ASN A 489 3.77 21.70 -31.18
CA ASN A 489 3.04 21.13 -32.31
C ASN A 489 3.93 20.97 -33.55
N THR A 490 5.20 21.35 -33.45
CA THR A 490 6.18 21.18 -34.54
C THR A 490 6.83 19.81 -34.52
N ARG A 491 6.60 19.02 -33.44
CA ARG A 491 7.24 17.75 -33.18
C ARG A 491 6.27 16.74 -32.62
N PHE A 492 6.45 15.49 -33.02
CA PHE A 492 5.91 14.33 -32.33
C PHE A 492 7.01 13.70 -31.48
N TRP A 493 6.81 13.62 -30.19
CA TRP A 493 7.77 13.05 -29.27
C TRP A 493 7.76 11.53 -29.34
N VAL A 494 8.92 10.91 -29.16
CA VAL A 494 9.07 9.48 -28.98
C VAL A 494 9.38 9.25 -27.49
N ASP A 495 8.38 8.80 -26.76
CA ASP A 495 8.49 8.49 -25.34
C ASP A 495 8.81 7.00 -25.15
N TYR A 496 9.97 6.73 -24.58
CA TYR A 496 10.46 5.41 -24.19
C TYR A 496 10.83 5.37 -22.69
N SER A 497 10.23 6.27 -21.90
CA SER A 497 10.44 6.30 -20.44
C SER A 497 9.93 5.04 -19.73
N ASN A 498 8.98 4.32 -20.33
CA ASN A 498 8.43 3.08 -19.80
C ASN A 498 9.07 1.83 -20.43
N VAL A 499 10.41 1.81 -20.49
CA VAL A 499 11.16 0.63 -20.95
C VAL A 499 11.94 0.04 -19.78
N LYS A 500 11.81 -1.28 -19.60
CA LYS A 500 12.48 -2.05 -18.55
C LYS A 500 13.27 -3.21 -19.18
N GLY A 501 14.49 -3.40 -18.70
CA GLY A 501 15.30 -4.54 -19.10
C GLY A 501 15.97 -4.45 -20.48
N VAL A 502 15.95 -3.28 -21.08
CA VAL A 502 16.66 -2.98 -22.34
C VAL A 502 17.37 -1.64 -22.24
N GLU A 503 18.40 -1.46 -23.05
CA GLU A 503 19.13 -0.20 -23.23
C GLU A 503 18.93 0.31 -24.64
N ILE A 504 18.90 1.63 -24.81
CA ILE A 504 18.80 2.23 -26.13
C ILE A 504 20.07 1.90 -26.91
N GLY A 505 19.89 1.30 -28.10
CA GLY A 505 20.98 0.95 -29.00
C GLY A 505 21.48 2.14 -29.84
N ASP A 506 22.56 1.94 -30.56
CA ASP A 506 23.20 2.97 -31.38
C ASP A 506 22.42 3.35 -32.65
N TYR A 507 21.33 2.63 -32.95
CA TYR A 507 20.56 2.85 -34.18
C TYR A 507 19.34 3.72 -33.90
N PHE A 508 19.50 5.02 -34.14
CA PHE A 508 18.44 6.00 -34.22
C PHE A 508 18.37 6.56 -35.63
N ASP A 509 17.21 6.46 -36.25
CA ASP A 509 16.96 7.01 -37.58
C ASP A 509 16.32 8.40 -37.55
N PHE A 510 16.48 9.11 -36.44
CA PHE A 510 15.98 10.47 -36.26
C PHE A 510 16.87 11.28 -35.29
N ASN A 511 16.77 12.58 -35.38
CA ASN A 511 17.65 13.51 -34.68
C ASN A 511 17.08 13.85 -33.27
N GLY A 512 17.30 12.96 -32.33
CA GLY A 512 16.81 13.07 -30.93
C GLY A 512 15.56 12.24 -30.69
N ALA A 513 14.84 12.54 -29.60
CA ALA A 513 13.65 11.79 -29.17
C ALA A 513 12.33 12.37 -29.77
N TYR A 514 12.36 12.82 -30.99
CA TYR A 514 11.19 13.38 -31.67
C TYR A 514 11.31 13.33 -33.18
N VAL A 515 10.17 13.37 -33.87
CA VAL A 515 10.04 13.50 -35.32
C VAL A 515 9.50 14.90 -35.65
N GLU A 516 10.13 15.62 -36.55
CA GLU A 516 9.63 16.93 -36.99
C GLU A 516 8.37 16.74 -37.84
N VAL A 517 7.30 17.45 -37.50
CA VAL A 517 6.02 17.38 -38.25
C VAL A 517 6.17 17.84 -39.71
N SER A 518 7.18 18.68 -40.00
CA SER A 518 7.51 19.12 -41.35
C SER A 518 8.31 18.10 -42.17
N ASP A 519 8.82 17.03 -41.53
CA ASP A 519 9.66 16.02 -42.17
C ASP A 519 9.37 14.64 -41.57
N ILE A 520 8.11 14.19 -41.70
CA ILE A 520 7.69 12.88 -41.24
C ILE A 520 8.21 11.84 -42.20
N HIS A 521 9.00 10.89 -41.69
CA HIS A 521 9.59 9.77 -42.42
C HIS A 521 9.52 8.49 -41.58
N ASP A 522 9.81 7.35 -42.17
CA ASP A 522 9.92 6.09 -41.45
C ASP A 522 10.99 6.21 -40.37
N ILE A 523 10.72 5.78 -39.18
CA ILE A 523 11.66 5.78 -38.07
C ILE A 523 11.94 4.39 -37.55
N ALA A 524 13.12 4.18 -36.99
CA ALA A 524 13.49 2.96 -36.28
C ALA A 524 14.26 3.29 -35.00
N VAL A 525 13.89 2.63 -33.92
CA VAL A 525 14.60 2.70 -32.63
C VAL A 525 15.07 1.31 -32.28
N SER A 526 16.34 1.16 -31.92
CA SER A 526 16.87 -0.12 -31.46
C SER A 526 17.11 -0.11 -29.96
N PHE A 527 16.90 -1.26 -29.34
CA PHE A 527 17.17 -1.51 -27.94
C PHE A 527 18.03 -2.75 -27.79
N GLY A 528 19.14 -2.62 -27.09
CA GLY A 528 20.05 -3.70 -26.77
C GLY A 528 19.78 -4.35 -25.42
N LYS A 529 20.57 -5.35 -25.10
CA LYS A 529 20.56 -6.04 -23.83
C LYS A 529 21.04 -5.08 -22.70
N LYS A 530 20.24 -4.90 -21.68
CA LYS A 530 20.67 -4.27 -20.44
C LYS A 530 21.37 -5.30 -19.56
N GLU A 531 22.40 -4.89 -18.82
CA GLU A 531 23.09 -5.76 -17.87
C GLU A 531 22.11 -6.39 -16.87
N GLY A 532 22.22 -7.68 -16.64
CA GLY A 532 21.30 -8.44 -15.78
C GLY A 532 19.95 -8.84 -16.42
N TYR A 533 19.78 -8.65 -17.73
CA TYR A 533 18.56 -9.01 -18.45
C TYR A 533 18.83 -9.96 -19.63
N MET A 534 17.79 -10.67 -20.03
CA MET A 534 17.86 -11.55 -21.20
C MET A 534 18.17 -10.75 -22.48
N VAL A 535 18.75 -11.42 -23.45
CA VAL A 535 18.84 -10.85 -24.82
C VAL A 535 17.42 -10.59 -25.32
N PRO A 536 17.11 -9.36 -25.80
CA PRO A 536 15.78 -9.05 -26.28
C PRO A 536 15.34 -9.95 -27.43
N GLU A 537 14.33 -10.75 -27.24
CA GLU A 537 13.69 -11.62 -28.21
C GLU A 537 12.21 -11.76 -27.97
N ALA A 538 11.47 -12.36 -28.90
CA ALA A 538 10.02 -12.44 -28.82
C ALA A 538 9.53 -13.22 -27.58
N ALA A 539 10.33 -14.16 -27.07
CA ALA A 539 9.98 -14.94 -25.88
C ALA A 539 10.28 -14.22 -24.55
N THR A 540 11.12 -13.17 -24.57
CA THR A 540 11.56 -12.48 -23.35
C THR A 540 10.99 -11.07 -23.20
N CYS A 541 10.45 -10.51 -24.31
CA CYS A 541 9.98 -9.13 -24.34
C CYS A 541 8.48 -9.01 -24.57
N VAL A 542 7.82 -8.26 -23.69
CA VAL A 542 6.48 -7.70 -23.98
C VAL A 542 6.69 -6.28 -24.50
N VAL A 543 6.24 -6.01 -25.71
CA VAL A 543 6.43 -4.71 -26.37
C VAL A 543 5.08 -4.15 -26.82
N LYS A 544 4.83 -2.89 -26.48
CA LYS A 544 3.67 -2.13 -26.94
C LYS A 544 4.15 -0.81 -27.54
N VAL A 545 3.71 -0.52 -28.75
CA VAL A 545 3.97 0.74 -29.44
C VAL A 545 2.65 1.41 -29.73
N GLU A 546 2.48 2.64 -29.31
CA GLU A 546 1.23 3.40 -29.47
C GLU A 546 1.48 4.72 -30.17
N CYS A 547 0.63 5.07 -31.13
CA CYS A 547 0.59 6.35 -31.79
C CYS A 547 -0.85 6.72 -32.13
N GLY A 548 -1.28 7.94 -31.85
CA GLY A 548 -2.62 8.43 -32.12
C GLY A 548 -3.75 7.60 -31.47
N GLY A 549 -3.49 7.00 -30.28
CA GLY A 549 -4.43 6.15 -29.56
C GLY A 549 -4.60 4.74 -30.18
N LYS A 550 -3.73 4.37 -31.11
CA LYS A 550 -3.69 3.01 -31.70
C LYS A 550 -2.42 2.30 -31.26
N THR A 551 -2.56 1.03 -30.91
CA THR A 551 -1.42 0.11 -30.82
C THR A 551 -1.01 -0.30 -32.24
N LEU A 552 0.28 -0.21 -32.55
CA LEU A 552 0.83 -0.55 -33.86
C LEU A 552 1.32 -2.01 -33.87
N PRO A 553 0.52 -2.99 -34.33
CA PRO A 553 0.95 -4.36 -34.46
C PRO A 553 2.00 -4.42 -35.58
N ASN A 554 3.03 -5.19 -35.46
CA ASN A 554 4.12 -5.34 -36.41
C ASN A 554 5.19 -4.21 -36.44
N ALA A 555 5.13 -3.23 -35.58
CA ALA A 555 6.21 -2.25 -35.44
C ALA A 555 7.48 -2.84 -34.80
N VAL A 556 7.42 -4.09 -34.36
CA VAL A 556 8.46 -4.76 -33.55
C VAL A 556 9.12 -5.88 -34.34
N SER A 557 10.46 -5.92 -34.30
CA SER A 557 11.26 -7.04 -34.83
C SER A 557 12.48 -7.29 -33.96
N PHE A 558 12.98 -8.53 -33.98
CA PHE A 558 14.17 -8.95 -33.23
C PHE A 558 15.25 -9.42 -34.22
N LYS A 559 16.45 -8.88 -34.12
CA LYS A 559 17.57 -9.21 -34.98
C LYS A 559 18.90 -8.91 -34.30
N ASN A 560 19.88 -9.83 -34.42
CA ASN A 560 21.22 -9.66 -33.85
C ASN A 560 21.22 -9.23 -32.39
N ASP A 561 20.49 -9.96 -31.56
CA ASP A 561 20.40 -9.73 -30.12
C ASP A 561 19.84 -8.35 -29.74
N SER A 562 19.13 -7.72 -30.66
CA SER A 562 18.50 -6.42 -30.43
C SER A 562 17.05 -6.40 -30.87
N LEU A 563 16.27 -5.61 -30.14
CA LEU A 563 14.87 -5.29 -30.40
C LEU A 563 14.85 -4.03 -31.29
N TYR A 564 14.13 -4.08 -32.40
CA TYR A 564 13.88 -2.94 -33.28
C TYR A 564 12.40 -2.58 -33.26
N VAL A 565 12.12 -1.31 -33.00
CA VAL A 565 10.79 -0.70 -33.14
C VAL A 565 10.83 0.18 -34.40
N SER A 566 10.16 -0.26 -35.47
CA SER A 566 10.08 0.46 -36.74
C SER A 566 8.67 0.96 -36.96
N ILE A 567 8.52 2.24 -37.28
CA ILE A 567 7.22 2.92 -37.45
C ILE A 567 7.23 3.60 -38.82
N ALA A 568 6.25 3.23 -39.65
CA ALA A 568 6.11 3.83 -40.99
C ALA A 568 5.60 5.29 -40.87
N ALA A 569 6.03 6.13 -41.78
CA ALA A 569 5.67 7.54 -41.81
C ALA A 569 4.15 7.80 -41.74
N GLU A 570 3.37 6.97 -42.43
CA GLU A 570 1.90 7.07 -42.46
C GLU A 570 1.23 6.76 -41.12
N GLU A 571 1.90 6.06 -40.21
CA GLU A 571 1.39 5.74 -38.86
C GLU A 571 1.75 6.84 -37.84
N ILE A 572 2.66 7.76 -38.18
CA ILE A 572 3.13 8.83 -37.29
C ILE A 572 2.17 10.03 -37.38
N VAL A 573 1.16 10.01 -36.54
CA VAL A 573 0.09 11.04 -36.52
C VAL A 573 0.06 11.86 -35.23
N SER A 574 0.84 11.45 -34.23
CA SER A 574 0.95 12.10 -32.92
C SER A 574 2.21 11.63 -32.20
N ASP A 575 2.36 11.98 -30.93
CA ASP A 575 3.39 11.44 -30.06
C ASP A 575 3.36 9.90 -30.04
N ILE A 576 4.52 9.30 -29.95
CA ILE A 576 4.76 7.86 -30.00
C ILE A 576 5.16 7.40 -28.60
N TYR A 577 4.53 6.34 -28.11
CA TYR A 577 4.81 5.75 -26.81
C TYR A 577 5.30 4.31 -26.98
N ILE A 578 6.52 4.05 -26.52
CA ILE A 578 7.14 2.74 -26.57
C ILE A 578 7.22 2.20 -25.14
N THR A 579 6.53 1.11 -24.89
CA THR A 579 6.58 0.37 -23.61
C THR A 579 7.25 -0.96 -23.86
N ILE A 580 8.27 -1.30 -23.06
CA ILE A 580 9.00 -2.55 -23.16
C ILE A 580 9.17 -3.12 -21.76
N GLN A 581 8.87 -4.42 -21.64
CA GLN A 581 9.19 -5.22 -20.47
C GLN A 581 10.00 -6.42 -20.95
N ASN A 582 11.31 -6.43 -20.69
CA ASN A 582 12.17 -7.57 -20.96
C ASN A 582 12.39 -8.37 -19.68
N SER A 583 12.45 -9.69 -19.78
CA SER A 583 12.71 -10.57 -18.65
C SER A 583 14.14 -10.40 -18.14
N ARG A 584 14.33 -10.43 -16.82
CA ARG A 584 15.67 -10.59 -16.26
C ARG A 584 16.25 -11.92 -16.69
N PHE A 585 17.52 -11.92 -17.03
CA PHE A 585 18.26 -13.17 -17.14
C PHE A 585 19.17 -13.28 -15.93
N GLN A 586 19.42 -14.52 -15.53
CA GLN A 586 20.37 -14.83 -14.49
C GLN A 586 21.65 -15.31 -15.19
N ASP A 587 22.69 -14.54 -15.01
CA ASP A 587 24.02 -14.91 -15.50
C ASP A 587 24.72 -15.66 -14.36
N GLU A 588 25.16 -16.89 -14.59
CA GLU A 588 25.95 -17.67 -13.63
C GLU A 588 27.18 -16.90 -13.11
N SER A 589 27.70 -15.97 -13.90
CA SER A 589 28.81 -15.08 -13.50
C SER A 589 28.40 -13.95 -12.56
N GLY A 590 27.10 -13.67 -12.39
CA GLY A 590 26.54 -12.58 -11.57
C GLY A 590 26.19 -12.97 -10.14
N CYS A 591 26.09 -14.27 -9.85
CA CYS A 591 25.82 -14.76 -8.51
C CYS A 591 27.11 -14.83 -7.69
N GLN A 592 27.46 -13.73 -7.03
CA GLN A 592 28.63 -13.70 -6.14
C GLN A 592 28.21 -13.96 -4.69
N ASP A 593 28.93 -14.89 -4.06
CA ASP A 593 28.77 -15.13 -2.64
C ASP A 593 29.08 -13.87 -1.84
N TYR A 594 28.27 -13.62 -0.83
CA TYR A 594 28.45 -12.52 0.09
C TYR A 594 29.13 -13.01 1.37
N GLU A 595 30.14 -12.28 1.84
CA GLU A 595 30.75 -12.53 3.12
C GLU A 595 31.06 -11.20 3.84
N HIS A 596 30.60 -11.10 5.08
CA HIS A 596 30.96 -10.02 5.98
C HIS A 596 31.64 -10.56 7.24
N VAL A 597 32.87 -10.11 7.47
CA VAL A 597 33.61 -10.36 8.71
C VAL A 597 33.60 -9.08 9.52
N PHE A 598 33.07 -9.15 10.72
CA PHE A 598 32.98 -7.97 11.59
C PHE A 598 34.36 -7.52 12.07
N THR A 599 34.70 -6.25 11.83
CA THR A 599 35.96 -5.61 12.26
C THR A 599 35.75 -4.46 13.24
N LYS A 600 34.49 -4.11 13.52
CA LYS A 600 34.09 -3.08 14.48
C LYS A 600 32.66 -3.35 14.94
N ALA A 601 32.20 -2.64 15.99
CA ALA A 601 30.80 -2.66 16.39
C ALA A 601 29.92 -2.13 15.23
N CYS A 602 28.79 -2.81 14.96
CA CYS A 602 27.79 -2.29 14.02
C CYS A 602 26.84 -1.31 14.72
N GLY A 603 26.39 -0.30 14.01
CA GLY A 603 25.42 0.68 14.48
C GLY A 603 24.01 0.07 14.63
N ILE A 604 23.19 0.65 15.52
CA ILE A 604 21.78 0.29 15.66
C ILE A 604 21.01 0.96 14.52
N GLY A 605 20.32 0.14 13.69
CA GLY A 605 19.50 0.63 12.57
C GLY A 605 20.30 1.28 11.45
N ALA A 606 21.63 1.13 11.45
CA ALA A 606 22.51 1.67 10.42
C ALA A 606 23.01 0.55 9.50
N ASN A 607 23.18 0.91 8.25
CA ASN A 607 23.78 0.09 7.21
C ASN A 607 25.29 0.05 7.41
N ASP A 608 25.79 -0.80 8.30
CA ASP A 608 27.21 -0.86 8.67
C ASP A 608 27.95 -2.09 8.11
N LEU A 609 27.26 -2.88 7.29
CA LEU A 609 27.82 -4.07 6.64
C LEU A 609 28.14 -3.72 5.17
N SER A 610 29.42 -3.48 4.89
CA SER A 610 29.92 -2.94 3.63
C SER A 610 29.44 -3.74 2.39
N GLY A 611 28.85 -3.05 1.43
CA GLY A 611 28.52 -3.58 0.10
C GLY A 611 27.22 -4.37 0.01
N TYR A 612 26.45 -4.49 1.09
CA TYR A 612 25.15 -5.13 1.13
C TYR A 612 24.23 -4.34 2.06
N GLU A 613 22.96 -4.13 1.68
CA GLU A 613 22.02 -3.43 2.56
C GLU A 613 21.51 -4.35 3.66
N TRP A 614 22.19 -4.33 4.77
CA TRP A 614 21.75 -4.99 5.99
C TRP A 614 21.20 -3.98 6.99
N LEU A 615 20.10 -4.36 7.64
CA LEU A 615 19.63 -3.67 8.83
C LEU A 615 19.92 -4.53 10.06
N VAL A 616 20.40 -3.89 11.11
CA VAL A 616 20.61 -4.53 12.41
C VAL A 616 19.59 -3.96 13.38
N LYS A 617 18.72 -4.82 13.91
CA LYS A 617 17.78 -4.47 14.98
C LYS A 617 18.23 -5.08 16.30
N THR A 618 18.11 -4.33 17.38
CA THR A 618 18.39 -4.84 18.73
C THR A 618 17.68 -3.99 19.77
N GLY A 619 17.27 -4.62 20.88
CA GLY A 619 16.82 -3.92 22.08
C GLY A 619 17.94 -3.40 22.98
N ASN A 620 19.22 -3.63 22.60
CA ASN A 620 20.38 -3.08 23.30
C ASN A 620 20.66 -1.64 22.83
N THR A 621 21.11 -0.79 23.75
CA THR A 621 21.54 0.58 23.41
C THR A 621 22.93 0.58 22.74
N GLU A 622 23.27 1.64 22.02
CA GLU A 622 24.60 1.77 21.37
C GLU A 622 25.78 1.55 22.35
N ALA A 623 25.66 2.00 23.60
CA ALA A 623 26.68 1.82 24.62
C ALA A 623 26.83 0.36 25.08
N GLU A 624 25.88 -0.51 24.74
CA GLU A 624 25.88 -1.95 25.05
C GLU A 624 26.34 -2.79 23.86
N ILE A 625 26.55 -2.16 22.70
CA ILE A 625 27.11 -2.80 21.51
C ILE A 625 28.57 -2.43 21.43
N THR A 626 29.43 -3.43 21.51
CA THR A 626 30.89 -3.25 21.51
C THR A 626 31.55 -4.23 20.53
N PHE A 627 32.85 -4.05 20.29
CA PHE A 627 33.61 -4.98 19.49
C PHE A 627 34.72 -5.57 20.36
N GLU A 628 34.72 -6.88 20.57
CA GLU A 628 35.76 -7.61 21.27
C GLU A 628 35.84 -9.06 20.77
N ASN A 629 36.96 -9.72 20.98
CA ASN A 629 37.21 -11.10 20.54
C ASN A 629 37.01 -11.28 19.02
N ASN A 630 37.31 -10.25 18.22
CA ASN A 630 37.06 -10.20 16.77
C ASN A 630 35.59 -10.50 16.42
N ALA A 631 34.66 -9.99 17.21
CA ALA A 631 33.22 -10.13 17.02
C ALA A 631 32.51 -8.85 17.46
N VAL A 632 31.39 -8.54 16.83
CA VAL A 632 30.44 -7.58 17.39
C VAL A 632 29.74 -8.25 18.57
N LYS A 633 29.66 -7.55 19.68
CA LYS A 633 29.09 -8.03 20.92
C LYS A 633 27.85 -7.25 21.29
N PHE A 634 26.76 -7.95 21.54
CA PHE A 634 25.50 -7.41 22.01
C PHE A 634 25.28 -7.78 23.48
N GLY A 635 25.17 -6.75 24.32
CA GLY A 635 24.93 -6.93 25.74
C GLY A 635 26.17 -7.31 26.56
N SER A 636 25.95 -7.66 27.82
CA SER A 636 26.97 -8.06 28.80
C SER A 636 26.36 -8.93 29.90
N GLY A 637 27.19 -9.37 30.86
CA GLY A 637 26.71 -10.11 32.02
C GLY A 637 25.77 -9.34 32.96
N SER A 638 25.84 -8.01 32.97
CA SER A 638 24.96 -7.12 33.73
C SER A 638 23.85 -6.46 32.90
N LYS A 639 23.96 -6.52 31.59
CA LYS A 639 23.00 -5.99 30.61
C LYS A 639 22.78 -7.06 29.53
N PRO A 640 21.75 -7.88 29.69
CA PRO A 640 21.47 -9.01 28.80
C PRO A 640 21.37 -8.63 27.33
N SER A 641 21.64 -9.57 26.43
CA SER A 641 21.37 -9.39 25.00
C SER A 641 19.86 -9.41 24.72
N LYS A 642 19.35 -8.50 23.92
CA LYS A 642 17.92 -8.30 23.66
C LYS A 642 17.64 -8.16 22.19
N GLY A 643 16.83 -9.07 21.64
CA GLY A 643 16.21 -8.95 20.32
C GLY A 643 17.18 -8.61 19.20
N VAL A 644 18.30 -9.33 19.06
CA VAL A 644 19.28 -9.07 18.02
C VAL A 644 18.88 -9.75 16.73
N SER A 645 18.75 -8.99 15.64
CA SER A 645 18.53 -9.53 14.32
C SER A 645 19.30 -8.75 13.25
N PHE A 646 19.71 -9.47 12.21
CA PHE A 646 20.31 -8.96 11.00
C PHE A 646 19.40 -9.35 9.84
N TYR A 647 19.05 -8.43 8.96
CA TYR A 647 18.24 -8.75 7.79
C TYR A 647 18.62 -7.91 6.59
N THR A 648 18.55 -8.52 5.41
CA THR A 648 18.77 -7.82 4.14
C THR A 648 17.50 -7.09 3.73
N THR A 649 17.66 -5.91 3.13
CA THR A 649 16.55 -5.15 2.54
C THR A 649 16.37 -5.44 1.06
N GLU A 650 17.34 -6.11 0.43
CA GLU A 650 17.34 -6.43 -1.00
C GLU A 650 17.44 -7.94 -1.24
N THR A 651 16.87 -8.37 -2.36
CA THR A 651 17.11 -9.68 -2.95
C THR A 651 18.18 -9.55 -4.03
N ALA A 652 19.19 -10.40 -4.01
CA ALA A 652 20.32 -10.31 -4.95
C ALA A 652 19.97 -10.70 -6.41
N GLY A 653 18.73 -11.10 -6.70
CA GLY A 653 18.35 -11.65 -8.01
C GLY A 653 18.97 -13.02 -8.31
N CYS A 654 19.55 -13.65 -7.29
CA CYS A 654 20.11 -15.01 -7.30
C CYS A 654 19.49 -15.82 -6.19
N GLY A 655 19.38 -17.12 -6.34
CA GLY A 655 18.85 -17.99 -5.30
C GLY A 655 19.85 -18.15 -4.15
N VAL A 656 19.39 -17.91 -2.93
CA VAL A 656 20.17 -18.27 -1.73
C VAL A 656 20.18 -19.78 -1.61
N LYS A 657 21.38 -20.35 -1.59
CA LYS A 657 21.58 -21.79 -1.42
C LYS A 657 21.96 -22.14 0.01
N LYS A 658 22.77 -21.30 0.63
CA LYS A 658 23.32 -21.56 1.95
C LYS A 658 23.57 -20.26 2.71
N VAL A 659 23.29 -20.26 4.01
CA VAL A 659 23.64 -19.20 4.96
C VAL A 659 24.57 -19.75 6.02
N GLU A 660 25.67 -19.06 6.31
CA GLU A 660 26.59 -19.38 7.40
C GLU A 660 26.70 -18.21 8.37
N VAL A 661 26.62 -18.50 9.65
CA VAL A 661 26.79 -17.53 10.73
C VAL A 661 27.82 -18.03 11.72
N GLU A 662 28.94 -17.33 11.86
CA GLU A 662 29.92 -17.62 12.92
C GLU A 662 29.60 -16.78 14.16
N ALA A 663 29.08 -17.44 15.19
CA ALA A 663 28.63 -16.79 16.42
C ALA A 663 28.97 -17.63 17.66
N PHE A 664 28.89 -16.99 18.83
CA PHE A 664 29.03 -17.65 20.13
C PHE A 664 28.39 -16.77 21.22
N MET A 665 28.23 -17.32 22.41
CA MET A 665 27.70 -16.58 23.57
C MET A 665 28.67 -16.61 24.76
N ALA A 666 28.49 -15.68 25.70
CA ALA A 666 29.21 -15.72 26.95
C ALA A 666 28.73 -16.87 27.83
N SER A 667 29.62 -17.44 28.65
CA SER A 667 29.31 -18.54 29.56
C SER A 667 28.09 -18.23 30.44
N GLY A 668 27.17 -19.19 30.49
CA GLY A 668 25.89 -19.08 31.21
C GLY A 668 24.82 -18.27 30.44
N GLY A 669 24.97 -18.09 29.15
CA GLY A 669 23.91 -17.65 28.22
C GLY A 669 23.05 -18.82 27.77
N ASP A 670 21.99 -18.50 27.06
CA ASP A 670 20.91 -19.40 26.60
C ASP A 670 20.36 -18.98 25.22
N ALA A 671 21.18 -18.32 24.40
CA ALA A 671 20.78 -17.86 23.08
C ALA A 671 20.75 -18.98 22.05
N MET A 672 19.75 -18.94 21.19
CA MET A 672 19.66 -19.70 19.93
C MET A 672 19.71 -18.75 18.75
N LEU A 673 19.97 -19.30 17.58
CA LEU A 673 20.05 -18.60 16.30
C LEU A 673 19.02 -19.20 15.34
N ASP A 674 18.15 -18.37 14.82
CA ASP A 674 17.17 -18.71 13.79
C ASP A 674 17.55 -18.03 12.47
N VAL A 675 17.37 -18.74 11.35
CA VAL A 675 17.60 -18.19 10.02
C VAL A 675 16.34 -18.34 9.18
N TYR A 676 15.97 -17.27 8.50
CA TYR A 676 14.80 -17.19 7.63
C TYR A 676 15.22 -16.68 6.25
N LEU A 677 14.56 -17.17 5.21
CA LEU A 677 14.68 -16.70 3.83
C LEU A 677 13.28 -16.37 3.31
N ALA A 678 13.09 -15.16 2.80
CA ALA A 678 11.78 -14.64 2.36
C ALA A 678 10.67 -14.84 3.42
N GLY A 679 11.02 -14.71 4.71
CA GLY A 679 10.11 -14.98 5.82
C GLY A 679 9.97 -16.46 6.21
N ASN A 680 10.38 -17.40 5.36
CA ASN A 680 10.30 -18.83 5.64
C ASN A 680 11.47 -19.29 6.53
N PHE A 681 11.15 -20.12 7.51
CA PHE A 681 12.13 -20.65 8.44
C PHE A 681 13.06 -21.66 7.74
N MET A 682 14.36 -21.37 7.70
CA MET A 682 15.38 -22.27 7.15
C MET A 682 15.90 -23.28 8.19
N GLY A 683 15.89 -22.89 9.45
CA GLY A 683 16.38 -23.71 10.54
C GLY A 683 16.84 -22.90 11.76
N ASN A 684 17.04 -23.58 12.86
CA ASN A 684 17.60 -23.00 14.09
C ASN A 684 18.86 -23.75 14.54
N SER A 685 19.65 -23.08 15.39
CA SER A 685 20.68 -23.75 16.17
C SER A 685 20.05 -24.41 17.42
N GLU A 686 20.75 -25.37 18.01
CA GLU A 686 20.64 -25.56 19.45
C GLU A 686 21.22 -24.33 20.16
N ASP A 687 21.30 -24.30 21.49
CA ASP A 687 21.97 -23.23 22.21
C ASP A 687 23.35 -22.93 21.62
N LEU A 688 23.65 -21.63 21.43
CA LEU A 688 24.95 -21.20 20.94
C LEU A 688 26.06 -21.72 21.87
N THR A 689 27.16 -22.14 21.30
CA THR A 689 28.34 -22.57 22.07
C THR A 689 29.03 -21.34 22.69
N THR A 690 29.91 -21.60 23.67
CA THR A 690 30.75 -20.54 24.29
C THR A 690 32.04 -20.26 23.52
N THR A 691 32.28 -21.00 22.45
CA THR A 691 33.40 -20.80 21.52
C THR A 691 32.85 -20.50 20.14
N ALA A 692 33.56 -19.69 19.34
CA ALA A 692 33.13 -19.35 18.00
C ALA A 692 32.86 -20.64 17.18
N THR A 693 31.64 -20.76 16.70
CA THR A 693 31.14 -21.90 15.92
C THR A 693 30.40 -21.37 14.69
N THR A 694 30.62 -22.01 13.55
CA THR A 694 29.87 -21.70 12.33
C THR A 694 28.64 -22.60 12.29
N TYR A 695 27.49 -21.95 12.25
CA TYR A 695 26.18 -22.54 12.03
C TYR A 695 25.84 -22.43 10.56
N THR A 696 25.45 -23.52 9.93
CA THR A 696 25.22 -23.62 8.48
C THR A 696 23.80 -24.08 8.21
N TYR A 697 23.11 -23.35 7.36
CA TYR A 697 21.74 -23.61 6.91
C TYR A 697 21.76 -23.72 5.39
N THR A 698 21.34 -24.85 4.85
CA THR A 698 21.40 -25.16 3.43
C THR A 698 20.01 -25.55 2.94
N LEU A 699 19.59 -24.99 1.80
CA LEU A 699 18.37 -25.37 1.11
C LEU A 699 18.66 -26.47 0.09
N ASP A 700 17.69 -27.35 -0.13
CA ASP A 700 17.78 -28.37 -1.17
C ASP A 700 17.83 -27.74 -2.57
N GLU A 701 17.02 -26.69 -2.78
CA GLU A 701 17.02 -25.87 -4.00
C GLU A 701 17.27 -24.41 -3.65
N PRO A 702 17.99 -23.64 -4.47
CA PRO A 702 18.19 -22.20 -4.26
C PRO A 702 16.84 -21.46 -4.32
N GLN A 703 16.64 -20.47 -3.45
CA GLN A 703 15.43 -19.64 -3.42
C GLN A 703 15.78 -18.16 -3.36
N GLU A 704 15.03 -17.33 -4.07
CA GLU A 704 15.12 -15.85 -3.94
C GLU A 704 14.50 -15.39 -2.64
N GLY A 705 15.06 -14.33 -2.08
CA GLY A 705 14.46 -13.66 -0.95
C GLY A 705 15.45 -12.94 -0.05
N SER A 706 14.91 -12.10 0.83
CA SER A 706 15.69 -11.47 1.89
C SER A 706 16.06 -12.49 2.96
N VAL A 707 17.29 -12.39 3.47
CA VAL A 707 17.76 -13.24 4.57
C VAL A 707 17.59 -12.51 5.89
N MET A 708 16.97 -13.18 6.87
CA MET A 708 16.94 -12.71 8.25
C MET A 708 17.65 -13.72 9.16
N ILE A 709 18.53 -13.19 10.00
CA ILE A 709 19.28 -13.94 11.02
C ILE A 709 18.87 -13.36 12.37
N ALA A 710 18.15 -14.11 13.18
CA ALA A 710 17.62 -13.68 14.46
C ALA A 710 18.25 -14.47 15.62
N PHE A 711 18.58 -13.77 16.70
CA PHE A 711 19.05 -14.39 17.93
C PHE A 711 18.00 -14.21 19.02
N THR A 712 17.71 -15.27 19.76
CA THR A 712 16.84 -15.20 20.93
C THR A 712 17.46 -14.32 22.02
N ASN A 713 16.62 -13.78 22.91
CA ASN A 713 17.12 -13.04 24.07
C ASN A 713 18.00 -13.95 24.92
N SER A 714 19.13 -13.45 25.38
CA SER A 714 20.04 -14.19 26.23
C SER A 714 20.36 -13.44 27.51
N ALA A 715 20.43 -14.17 28.63
CA ALA A 715 20.86 -13.63 29.92
C ALA A 715 22.31 -13.07 29.91
N LYS A 716 23.08 -13.36 28.86
CA LYS A 716 24.48 -12.95 28.67
C LYS A 716 24.67 -12.30 27.29
N ALA A 717 25.90 -11.90 27.01
CA ALA A 717 26.26 -11.34 25.71
C ALA A 717 26.25 -12.39 24.60
N ILE A 718 25.86 -11.97 23.42
CA ILE A 718 25.98 -12.68 22.14
C ILE A 718 27.10 -12.03 21.33
N TYR A 719 27.87 -12.82 20.62
CA TYR A 719 28.98 -12.41 19.78
C TYR A 719 28.77 -12.92 18.35
N VAL A 720 28.82 -12.04 17.36
CA VAL A 720 28.73 -12.38 15.94
C VAL A 720 30.01 -11.97 15.24
N LYS A 721 30.68 -12.92 14.61
CA LYS A 721 31.98 -12.73 13.94
C LYS A 721 31.87 -12.57 12.44
N ARG A 722 31.02 -13.41 11.82
CA ARG A 722 30.92 -13.51 10.38
C ARG A 722 29.52 -13.89 9.96
N ILE A 723 29.08 -13.32 8.87
CA ILE A 723 27.88 -13.74 8.14
C ILE A 723 28.28 -13.98 6.68
N ALA A 724 27.88 -15.11 6.10
CA ALA A 724 28.05 -15.38 4.69
C ALA A 724 26.79 -15.95 4.08
N ILE A 725 26.47 -15.53 2.86
CA ILE A 725 25.36 -16.01 2.07
C ILE A 725 25.95 -16.53 0.77
N TYR A 726 25.63 -17.77 0.44
CA TYR A 726 26.09 -18.44 -0.77
C TYR A 726 24.92 -18.51 -1.74
N TYR A 727 25.12 -17.99 -2.94
CA TYR A 727 24.12 -17.91 -3.98
C TYR A 727 24.41 -18.94 -5.05
N GLU A 728 23.36 -19.57 -5.54
CA GLU A 728 23.42 -20.40 -6.73
C GLU A 728 22.40 -19.87 -7.75
N TYR A 729 22.72 -20.11 -9.02
CA TYR A 729 21.81 -19.86 -10.11
C TYR A 729 20.60 -20.78 -9.98
N PHE A 730 19.43 -20.22 -10.07
CA PHE A 730 18.21 -21.01 -10.25
C PHE A 730 17.37 -20.36 -11.36
N THR A 731 16.74 -21.19 -12.16
CA THR A 731 15.73 -20.70 -13.11
C THR A 731 14.44 -20.56 -12.29
N PRO A 732 13.91 -19.35 -12.10
CA PRO A 732 12.55 -19.24 -11.57
C PRO A 732 11.66 -20.06 -12.48
N VAL A 733 10.88 -20.97 -11.94
CA VAL A 733 9.87 -21.66 -12.72
C VAL A 733 8.89 -20.56 -13.13
N SER A 734 8.99 -20.07 -14.38
CA SER A 734 8.03 -19.13 -14.89
C SER A 734 6.66 -19.80 -14.82
N SER A 735 5.74 -19.22 -14.06
CA SER A 735 4.36 -19.66 -13.98
C SER A 735 3.55 -19.34 -15.26
N GLU A 736 4.22 -19.00 -16.34
CA GLU A 736 3.59 -18.90 -17.65
C GLU A 736 3.44 -20.30 -18.24
N MET A 737 2.26 -20.91 -17.96
CA MET A 737 1.77 -21.93 -18.86
C MET A 737 1.48 -21.25 -20.21
N GLU A 738 2.36 -21.42 -21.20
CA GLU A 738 2.00 -21.20 -22.58
C GLU A 738 0.70 -21.92 -22.87
N GLU A 739 -0.28 -21.17 -23.31
CA GLU A 739 -1.47 -21.70 -23.97
C GLU A 739 -1.00 -22.46 -25.21
N ILE A 740 -0.74 -23.76 -25.06
CA ILE A 740 -0.51 -24.63 -26.21
C ILE A 740 -1.80 -24.60 -27.03
N ALA A 741 -1.77 -23.88 -28.13
CA ALA A 741 -2.79 -23.94 -29.15
C ALA A 741 -3.11 -25.41 -29.41
N THR A 742 -4.33 -25.82 -29.09
CA THR A 742 -4.83 -27.18 -29.28
C THR A 742 -4.94 -27.48 -30.75
N GLU A 743 -3.87 -27.97 -31.37
CA GLU A 743 -4.02 -28.94 -32.43
C GLU A 743 -4.14 -30.31 -31.77
N SER A 744 -5.29 -30.90 -31.96
CA SER A 744 -5.71 -32.20 -31.47
C SER A 744 -4.72 -33.30 -31.84
N LYS A 745 -3.80 -33.62 -30.90
CA LYS A 745 -3.25 -34.97 -30.78
C LYS A 745 -3.36 -35.37 -29.31
N GLN A 746 -4.18 -36.37 -29.07
CA GLN A 746 -4.36 -37.03 -27.81
C GLN A 746 -2.98 -37.45 -27.28
N SER A 747 -2.46 -36.72 -26.27
CA SER A 747 -1.20 -37.08 -25.61
C SER A 747 -1.49 -38.08 -24.51
N ASP A 748 -0.79 -39.20 -24.51
CA ASP A 748 -0.90 -40.30 -23.51
C ASP A 748 -0.33 -39.87 -22.11
N TRP A 749 -0.14 -38.58 -21.84
CA TRP A 749 0.37 -38.07 -20.59
C TRP A 749 -0.76 -37.71 -19.61
N GLN A 750 -0.70 -38.27 -18.42
CA GLN A 750 -1.62 -37.96 -17.32
C GLN A 750 -0.86 -37.25 -16.19
N LYS A 751 -1.46 -36.23 -15.61
CA LYS A 751 -0.95 -35.56 -14.42
C LYS A 751 -1.59 -36.19 -13.18
N VAL A 752 -0.79 -36.61 -12.22
CA VAL A 752 -1.25 -37.27 -10.99
C VAL A 752 -0.57 -36.65 -9.78
N LEU A 753 -1.35 -36.24 -8.80
CA LEU A 753 -0.84 -35.76 -7.53
C LEU A 753 -0.68 -36.99 -6.57
N MET A 754 0.55 -37.23 -6.08
CA MET A 754 0.81 -38.29 -5.11
C MET A 754 1.66 -37.72 -3.96
N ASN A 755 1.16 -37.84 -2.74
CA ASN A 755 1.82 -37.36 -1.53
C ASN A 755 2.24 -35.87 -1.59
N GLY A 756 1.35 -35.01 -2.12
CA GLY A 756 1.60 -33.57 -2.25
C GLY A 756 2.54 -33.17 -3.38
N HIS A 757 3.01 -34.11 -4.20
CA HIS A 757 3.87 -33.82 -5.36
C HIS A 757 3.18 -34.18 -6.67
N LEU A 758 3.32 -33.30 -7.68
CA LEU A 758 2.77 -33.50 -9.02
C LEU A 758 3.73 -34.38 -9.85
N TYR A 759 3.16 -35.41 -10.49
CA TYR A 759 3.87 -36.31 -11.36
C TYR A 759 3.21 -36.39 -12.74
N LEU A 760 4.00 -36.71 -13.74
CA LEU A 760 3.54 -37.00 -15.10
C LEU A 760 3.59 -38.51 -15.33
N ILE A 761 2.49 -39.10 -15.78
CA ILE A 761 2.45 -40.54 -16.13
C ILE A 761 2.27 -40.66 -17.63
N ASN A 762 3.15 -41.46 -18.25
CA ASN A 762 3.03 -41.84 -19.65
C ASN A 762 3.25 -43.34 -19.77
N ASN A 763 2.28 -44.05 -20.33
CA ASN A 763 2.30 -45.50 -20.49
C ASN A 763 2.67 -46.26 -19.22
N GLY A 764 2.13 -45.83 -18.06
CA GLY A 764 2.38 -46.45 -16.75
C GLY A 764 3.74 -46.14 -16.13
N THR A 765 4.56 -45.30 -16.76
CA THR A 765 5.83 -44.82 -16.20
C THR A 765 5.63 -43.45 -15.57
N ILE A 766 6.13 -43.29 -14.35
CA ILE A 766 6.00 -42.06 -13.55
C ILE A 766 7.26 -41.21 -13.73
N TYR A 767 7.04 -39.92 -13.97
CA TYR A 767 8.09 -38.91 -14.13
C TYR A 767 7.82 -37.75 -13.19
N THR A 768 8.89 -37.11 -12.71
CA THR A 768 8.76 -35.77 -12.10
C THR A 768 8.27 -34.79 -13.13
N ILE A 769 7.79 -33.62 -12.69
CA ILE A 769 7.42 -32.50 -13.58
C ILE A 769 8.60 -32.02 -14.44
N HIS A 770 9.83 -32.31 -14.04
CA HIS A 770 11.07 -32.03 -14.77
C HIS A 770 11.51 -33.13 -15.72
N GLY A 771 10.64 -34.13 -15.96
CA GLY A 771 10.91 -35.24 -16.89
C GLY A 771 11.85 -36.32 -16.36
N THR A 772 12.23 -36.30 -15.08
CA THR A 772 13.02 -37.38 -14.48
C THR A 772 12.15 -38.60 -14.20
N LYS A 773 12.51 -39.74 -14.76
CA LYS A 773 11.79 -41.00 -14.54
C LYS A 773 11.98 -41.47 -13.07
N ILE A 774 10.87 -41.74 -12.38
CA ILE A 774 10.89 -42.21 -10.99
C ILE A 774 10.63 -43.72 -10.94
N GLN A 775 9.74 -44.26 -11.77
CA GLN A 775 9.39 -45.67 -11.83
C GLN A 775 8.92 -46.07 -13.23
#